data_f2245e22d6f55e0a645cdfe754da734b
#
_entry.id   f2245e22d6f55e0a645cdfe754da734b
#
_cell.length_a   1.000
_cell.length_b   1.000
_cell.length_c   1.000
_cell.angle_alpha   90.00
_cell.angle_beta   90.00
_cell.angle_gamma   90.00
#
_symmetry.space_group_name_H-M   'P 1'
#
loop_
_entity.id
_entity.type
_entity.pdbx_description
1 polymer ?
#
loop_
_entity_poly.entity_id
_entity_poly.type
_entity_poly.pdbx_seq_one_letter_code
_entity_poly.pdbx_strand_id
1 'polypeptide(L)'
;MAKTAPNLCFSPLNQNQNREESFFKPQNGCFIPKPNSKTTLLSPFLSSYTPIQISATPGKTIDNQVTDYNARIFQFCQLGNLHNAMELLSMSPNSELESKTYCSILQLCADLKALKDGKKVHSIINSNGVAVDEVLGSKLVSFYVTCGDLKEGRAIFDEMEKKKVFLWNYMLNECAKFGDFKESIYLFKMMMKKGIEVDSYTFSCILKCLAASGGLKEGERVHGYLLKLGFGSYNSVVNSLITFYFKGKRVESASELFDELIDRDVISWNSMISGYVSNGLAEKGLEVFKEMLCLGIDVDLATIVTVLVGCANSGTLSLGKAVHALAIKACFERKLKFNNTLLDMYSKCGDLDGALRVFEKMGERNVVSWTSMIAGYTRDGQSDGAIRLLQQMEREGVKLDVVAITSVLHACARSGSLENGKDVHDYIKANNVESNLFVCNALMDMYAKCGSMEDANSIFSRMAVKDIISWNTMIGGYSKNCLPNEALKMLAAMLKELKPDSRTLACILPACASLAALERGKEIHGHILRNGYFSDRHVANALVDLYVKCGVLALARLLFDMISSKDLVSWTVMIAGYGMHGFANEAITTFNEMRDAGIEPDEVSFISILYACSHSGLLEEGWRFFYIMRNDYNIEPKLEHYACMVDLLSRTGNLSKAFHFIERMPIAPDATVWGAVLCGCRIYHDVKLAERVAERVFELEPENTGYYVLLANIYAEAEKWEEVKRVRERIGRKGLRKNPGCSWIEIKGKVNLFVAGDSSHPQSKKIESLLKKLRRKMKGEGYFPKTKYALINADDIQKEMALCGHSEKLAMAFGLLSLPPSKTIRVTKNLRICGDCHQMAKFMSKETGREIVLRDSNRFHHFKDGYCSCRGFW
;
A
#
# COMPACT_ATOMS: atom_id res chain seq x y z
N MET A 1 15.86 25.00 -6.42
CA MET A 1 14.67 25.88 -6.43
C MET A 1 14.20 26.02 -7.86
N ALA A 2 13.29 25.21 -8.29
CA ALA A 2 12.54 25.34 -9.54
C ALA A 2 11.20 24.61 -9.34
N LYS A 3 10.18 25.35 -8.93
CA LYS A 3 8.80 24.92 -9.11
C LYS A 3 8.46 25.17 -10.56
N THR A 4 8.53 24.14 -11.36
CA THR A 4 8.04 24.11 -12.73
C THR A 4 6.62 23.57 -12.73
N ALA A 5 5.84 23.99 -13.68
CA ALA A 5 4.44 23.69 -13.94
C ALA A 5 4.04 22.24 -13.64
N PRO A 6 2.80 21.97 -13.24
CA PRO A 6 2.35 20.63 -12.86
C PRO A 6 2.45 19.68 -14.05
N ASN A 7 3.44 18.82 -14.01
CA ASN A 7 3.33 17.55 -14.71
C ASN A 7 2.21 16.80 -13.99
N LEU A 8 1.15 16.51 -14.71
CA LEU A 8 0.12 15.57 -14.29
C LEU A 8 0.79 14.20 -14.05
N CYS A 9 1.39 14.03 -12.88
CA CYS A 9 1.77 12.73 -12.36
C CYS A 9 0.53 12.15 -11.72
N PHE A 10 -0.14 11.25 -12.42
CA PHE A 10 -1.22 10.46 -11.88
C PHE A 10 -0.68 9.58 -10.74
N SER A 11 -1.02 9.92 -9.52
CA SER A 11 -0.89 9.03 -8.38
C SER A 11 -2.14 8.15 -8.32
N PRO A 12 -2.03 6.85 -8.09
CA PRO A 12 -3.21 6.03 -7.83
C PRO A 12 -3.78 6.39 -6.47
N LEU A 13 -4.91 7.08 -6.46
CA LEU A 13 -5.72 7.27 -5.27
C LEU A 13 -6.53 6.01 -5.01
N ASN A 14 -6.23 5.34 -3.91
CA ASN A 14 -7.16 4.41 -3.28
C ASN A 14 -8.38 5.20 -2.80
N GLN A 15 -9.49 5.05 -3.46
CA GLN A 15 -10.79 5.50 -2.94
C GLN A 15 -11.79 4.36 -3.07
N ASN A 16 -12.03 3.70 -1.95
CA ASN A 16 -13.33 3.08 -1.69
C ASN A 16 -14.13 4.12 -0.91
N GLN A 17 -15.12 4.72 -1.53
CA GLN A 17 -16.17 5.46 -0.85
C GLN A 17 -17.54 5.14 -1.46
N ASN A 18 -18.37 4.62 -0.60
CA ASN A 18 -19.82 4.75 -0.46
C ASN A 18 -20.73 4.51 -1.67
N ARG A 19 -21.49 3.42 -1.59
CA ARG A 19 -22.89 3.41 -2.01
C ARG A 19 -23.76 3.12 -0.79
N GLU A 20 -24.47 4.13 -0.32
CA GLU A 20 -25.68 3.98 0.46
C GLU A 20 -26.85 3.82 -0.50
N GLU A 21 -27.57 2.74 -0.44
CA GLU A 21 -28.95 2.69 -0.90
C GLU A 21 -29.85 2.13 0.19
N SER A 22 -30.84 2.95 0.49
CA SER A 22 -31.91 2.76 1.43
C SER A 22 -32.84 1.63 1.02
N PHE A 23 -32.91 0.60 1.85
CA PHE A 23 -34.11 -0.26 1.95
C PHE A 23 -34.19 -0.86 3.35
N PHE A 24 -34.96 -0.26 4.23
CA PHE A 24 -35.66 -0.97 5.31
C PHE A 24 -36.76 -0.09 5.91
N LYS A 25 -38.00 -0.40 5.57
CA LYS A 25 -39.17 -0.11 6.40
C LYS A 25 -39.31 -1.19 7.46
N PRO A 26 -39.60 -0.86 8.72
CA PRO A 26 -39.78 -1.87 9.77
C PRO A 26 -41.16 -2.52 9.62
N GLN A 27 -41.18 -3.84 9.53
CA GLN A 27 -42.36 -4.61 9.90
C GLN A 27 -42.20 -5.15 11.32
N ASN A 28 -43.24 -5.00 12.05
CA ASN A 28 -43.44 -5.30 13.47
C ASN A 28 -43.23 -6.78 13.83
N GLY A 29 -42.62 -6.98 15.00
CA GLY A 29 -42.98 -8.07 15.89
C GLY A 29 -42.14 -9.32 15.84
N CYS A 30 -41.04 -9.35 16.56
CA CYS A 30 -40.54 -10.60 17.14
C CYS A 30 -40.31 -10.42 18.63
N PHE A 31 -41.04 -11.17 19.40
CA PHE A 31 -40.95 -11.29 20.85
C PHE A 31 -39.56 -11.80 21.26
N ILE A 32 -38.91 -11.09 22.16
CA ILE A 32 -37.69 -11.55 22.82
C ILE A 32 -38.09 -12.23 24.13
N PRO A 33 -37.73 -13.51 24.38
CA PRO A 33 -37.91 -14.12 25.68
C PRO A 33 -36.92 -13.52 26.71
N LYS A 34 -37.40 -13.30 27.90
CA LYS A 34 -36.61 -12.88 29.07
C LYS A 34 -35.60 -13.97 29.47
N PRO A 35 -34.43 -13.60 29.98
CA PRO A 35 -33.42 -14.58 30.38
C PRO A 35 -33.84 -15.27 31.68
N ASN A 36 -33.98 -16.59 31.64
CA ASN A 36 -33.99 -17.42 32.83
C ASN A 36 -32.57 -17.73 33.29
N SER A 37 -32.37 -17.52 34.54
CA SER A 37 -31.13 -17.71 35.31
C SER A 37 -30.68 -19.18 35.34
N LYS A 38 -29.33 -19.32 35.38
CA LYS A 38 -28.55 -20.47 35.79
C LYS A 38 -28.29 -21.55 34.76
N THR A 39 -27.15 -21.46 34.12
CA THR A 39 -26.34 -22.64 33.86
C THR A 39 -24.87 -22.28 33.97
N THR A 40 -24.27 -22.82 34.99
CA THR A 40 -22.85 -22.85 35.32
C THR A 40 -22.09 -23.61 34.25
N LEU A 41 -21.20 -22.92 33.53
CA LEU A 41 -20.19 -23.58 32.72
C LEU A 41 -19.06 -24.10 33.63
N LEU A 42 -19.05 -25.39 33.79
CA LEU A 42 -17.98 -26.17 34.37
C LEU A 42 -16.77 -26.18 33.43
N SER A 43 -15.72 -25.46 33.81
CA SER A 43 -14.38 -25.84 33.37
C SER A 43 -13.96 -27.03 34.22
N PRO A 44 -13.52 -28.15 33.66
CA PRO A 44 -12.98 -29.24 34.46
C PRO A 44 -11.55 -28.90 34.91
N PHE A 45 -11.34 -29.13 36.22
CA PHE A 45 -10.08 -29.10 36.93
C PHE A 45 -9.52 -27.74 37.43
N LEU A 46 -10.20 -27.17 38.40
CA LEU A 46 -9.50 -26.69 39.62
C LEU A 46 -10.28 -27.19 40.81
N SER A 47 -9.67 -28.17 41.46
CA SER A 47 -10.16 -28.88 42.62
C SER A 47 -10.50 -27.97 43.78
N SER A 48 -11.67 -28.12 44.27
CA SER A 48 -12.09 -27.74 45.63
C SER A 48 -11.14 -28.24 46.69
N TYR A 49 -10.51 -27.32 47.41
CA TYR A 49 -10.06 -27.55 48.78
C TYR A 49 -10.59 -26.40 49.63
N THR A 50 -11.52 -26.69 50.49
CA THR A 50 -11.97 -25.86 51.60
C THR A 50 -10.85 -25.68 52.63
N PRO A 51 -10.67 -24.49 53.21
CA PRO A 51 -9.69 -24.32 54.28
C PRO A 51 -10.24 -24.89 55.58
N ILE A 52 -9.53 -25.87 56.12
CA ILE A 52 -9.74 -26.39 57.50
C ILE A 52 -9.13 -25.36 58.42
N GLN A 53 -9.97 -24.67 59.20
CA GLN A 53 -9.55 -23.91 60.38
C GLN A 53 -9.04 -24.88 61.48
N ILE A 54 -7.76 -24.80 61.78
CA ILE A 54 -7.18 -25.46 62.92
C ILE A 54 -7.06 -24.45 64.05
N SER A 55 -7.90 -24.60 65.04
CA SER A 55 -7.81 -23.92 66.33
C SER A 55 -6.56 -24.42 67.10
N ALA A 56 -5.73 -23.50 67.52
CA ALA A 56 -4.61 -23.75 68.38
C ALA A 56 -5.06 -24.03 69.86
N THR A 57 -4.71 -25.18 70.41
CA THR A 57 -4.58 -25.41 71.86
C THR A 57 -3.13 -25.80 72.14
N PRO A 58 -2.56 -25.19 73.19
CA PRO A 58 -1.15 -25.45 73.57
C PRO A 58 -1.02 -26.59 74.61
N GLY A 59 0.01 -27.41 74.35
CA GLY A 59 0.60 -28.22 75.36
C GLY A 59 0.54 -29.73 75.24
N LYS A 60 1.63 -30.32 74.66
CA LYS A 60 2.34 -31.44 75.34
C LYS A 60 3.71 -31.71 74.63
N THR A 61 4.67 -31.92 75.45
CA THR A 61 6.12 -32.18 75.34
C THR A 61 6.56 -33.21 74.30
N ILE A 62 7.58 -32.79 73.53
CA ILE A 62 8.77 -33.46 73.04
C ILE A 62 8.85 -34.99 73.14
N ASP A 63 8.76 -35.71 71.98
CA ASP A 63 9.77 -36.68 71.56
C ASP A 63 9.55 -37.12 70.10
N ASN A 64 10.71 -37.26 69.38
CA ASN A 64 10.84 -37.74 68.02
C ASN A 64 10.23 -36.88 66.88
N GLN A 65 10.96 -35.82 66.51
CA GLN A 65 10.81 -35.13 65.24
C GLN A 65 11.49 -35.95 64.13
N VAL A 66 10.79 -36.89 63.54
CA VAL A 66 10.95 -37.15 62.09
C VAL A 66 10.31 -35.98 61.42
N THR A 67 11.10 -34.99 60.97
CA THR A 67 10.62 -33.81 60.21
C THR A 67 10.06 -34.35 58.92
N ASP A 68 8.74 -34.35 58.76
CA ASP A 68 8.08 -34.72 57.51
C ASP A 68 8.39 -33.65 56.48
N TYR A 69 9.56 -33.82 55.79
CA TYR A 69 10.00 -32.94 54.70
C TYR A 69 8.98 -32.87 53.56
N ASN A 70 8.25 -33.94 53.29
CA ASN A 70 7.25 -34.00 52.21
C ASN A 70 6.08 -33.03 52.49
N ALA A 71 5.53 -33.07 53.71
CA ALA A 71 4.42 -32.17 54.07
C ALA A 71 4.83 -30.70 54.09
N ARG A 72 6.02 -30.37 54.57
CA ARG A 72 6.54 -29.02 54.61
C ARG A 72 6.87 -28.44 53.25
N ILE A 73 7.50 -29.20 52.38
CA ILE A 73 7.77 -28.81 50.98
C ILE A 73 6.46 -28.60 50.23
N PHE A 74 5.50 -29.51 50.41
CA PHE A 74 4.18 -29.39 49.81
C PHE A 74 3.47 -28.11 50.23
N GLN A 75 3.55 -27.74 51.51
CA GLN A 75 2.98 -26.49 52.06
C GLN A 75 3.65 -25.25 51.43
N PHE A 76 4.99 -25.23 51.28
CA PHE A 76 5.68 -24.11 50.60
C PHE A 76 5.34 -24.03 49.14
N CYS A 77 5.15 -25.15 48.46
CA CYS A 77 4.67 -25.16 47.08
C CYS A 77 3.28 -24.58 46.94
N GLN A 78 2.34 -24.88 47.86
CA GLN A 78 0.99 -24.28 47.87
C GLN A 78 1.00 -22.79 48.17
N LEU A 79 1.94 -22.27 48.97
CA LEU A 79 2.14 -20.86 49.24
C LEU A 79 2.92 -20.12 48.16
N GLY A 80 3.36 -20.79 47.08
CA GLY A 80 4.13 -20.22 46.01
C GLY A 80 5.56 -19.83 46.37
N ASN A 81 6.08 -20.28 47.52
CA ASN A 81 7.41 -19.95 47.99
C ASN A 81 8.46 -20.96 47.53
N LEU A 82 8.98 -20.77 46.34
CA LEU A 82 9.96 -21.63 45.69
C LEU A 82 11.29 -21.67 46.49
N HIS A 83 11.73 -20.52 47.01
CA HIS A 83 13.01 -20.43 47.70
C HIS A 83 13.07 -21.37 48.89
N ASN A 84 12.10 -21.31 49.80
CA ASN A 84 12.02 -22.15 50.95
C ASN A 84 11.79 -23.66 50.62
N ALA A 85 11.02 -23.91 49.54
CA ALA A 85 10.85 -25.27 49.03
C ALA A 85 12.16 -25.89 48.55
N MET A 86 12.97 -25.10 47.84
CA MET A 86 14.29 -25.51 47.34
C MET A 86 15.34 -25.68 48.46
N GLU A 87 15.31 -24.81 49.48
CA GLU A 87 16.18 -24.93 50.65
C GLU A 87 15.90 -26.21 51.41
N LEU A 88 14.66 -26.52 51.71
CA LEU A 88 14.27 -27.79 52.34
C LEU A 88 14.60 -29.00 51.47
N LEU A 89 14.45 -28.91 50.16
CA LEU A 89 14.85 -29.97 49.21
C LEU A 89 16.34 -30.27 49.31
N SER A 90 17.18 -29.25 49.47
CA SER A 90 18.63 -29.41 49.64
C SER A 90 19.08 -29.96 50.98
N MET A 91 18.28 -29.81 52.03
CA MET A 91 18.52 -30.27 53.39
C MET A 91 17.95 -31.67 53.66
N SER A 92 17.08 -32.19 52.80
CA SER A 92 16.42 -33.47 53.02
C SER A 92 17.37 -34.65 52.78
N PRO A 93 17.32 -35.72 53.62
CA PRO A 93 18.08 -36.93 53.38
C PRO A 93 17.63 -37.62 52.08
N ASN A 94 18.62 -38.19 51.34
CA ASN A 94 18.43 -38.70 50.00
C ASN A 94 17.42 -39.86 49.81
N SER A 95 16.86 -40.39 50.88
CA SER A 95 15.99 -41.60 50.83
C SER A 95 14.54 -41.39 51.27
N GLU A 96 14.13 -40.16 51.65
CA GLU A 96 12.80 -39.95 52.27
C GLU A 96 11.78 -39.16 51.44
N LEU A 97 12.15 -38.67 50.25
CA LEU A 97 11.23 -37.86 49.45
C LEU A 97 10.39 -38.70 48.46
N GLU A 98 9.08 -38.48 48.54
CA GLU A 98 8.13 -39.12 47.62
C GLU A 98 8.13 -38.45 46.22
N SER A 99 7.86 -39.24 45.16
CA SER A 99 7.69 -38.77 43.78
C SER A 99 6.69 -37.60 43.66
N LYS A 100 5.65 -37.60 44.51
CA LYS A 100 4.64 -36.51 44.58
C LYS A 100 5.24 -35.19 44.99
N THR A 101 6.22 -35.18 45.89
CA THR A 101 6.90 -33.94 46.39
C THR A 101 7.70 -33.30 45.27
N TYR A 102 8.48 -34.10 44.54
CA TYR A 102 9.20 -33.63 43.33
C TYR A 102 8.24 -33.07 42.28
N CYS A 103 7.09 -33.74 42.04
CA CYS A 103 6.07 -33.27 41.15
C CYS A 103 5.53 -31.91 41.52
N SER A 104 5.34 -31.61 42.84
CA SER A 104 4.82 -30.32 43.32
C SER A 104 5.84 -29.24 43.19
N ILE A 105 7.12 -29.48 43.43
CA ILE A 105 8.19 -28.52 43.22
C ILE A 105 8.35 -28.21 41.72
N LEU A 106 8.34 -29.22 40.86
CA LEU A 106 8.43 -29.05 39.39
C LEU A 106 7.23 -28.27 38.83
N GLN A 107 6.02 -28.48 39.42
CA GLN A 107 4.84 -27.69 39.05
C GLN A 107 5.05 -26.22 39.41
N LEU A 108 5.51 -25.91 40.63
CA LEU A 108 5.81 -24.56 41.06
C LEU A 108 6.91 -23.91 40.22
N CYS A 109 7.97 -24.65 39.86
CA CYS A 109 9.00 -24.18 38.94
C CYS A 109 8.43 -23.86 37.54
N ALA A 110 7.48 -24.66 37.04
CA ALA A 110 6.82 -24.42 35.77
C ALA A 110 5.94 -23.16 35.81
N ASP A 111 5.15 -22.98 36.87
CA ASP A 111 4.24 -21.83 37.09
C ASP A 111 5.02 -20.52 37.18
N LEU A 112 6.19 -20.54 37.82
CA LEU A 112 7.09 -19.39 37.98
C LEU A 112 8.11 -19.24 36.83
N LYS A 113 8.12 -20.17 35.87
CA LYS A 113 9.10 -20.27 34.77
C LYS A 113 10.57 -20.28 35.26
N ALA A 114 10.82 -20.89 36.40
CA ALA A 114 12.12 -20.96 37.07
C ALA A 114 12.97 -22.12 36.53
N LEU A 115 13.46 -22.01 35.28
CA LEU A 115 14.21 -23.08 34.60
C LEU A 115 15.45 -23.53 35.36
N LYS A 116 16.21 -22.59 35.99
CA LYS A 116 17.44 -22.92 36.71
C LYS A 116 17.17 -23.78 37.94
N ASP A 117 16.13 -23.49 38.69
CA ASP A 117 15.83 -24.23 39.92
C ASP A 117 15.19 -25.59 39.60
N GLY A 118 14.33 -25.66 38.58
CA GLY A 118 13.82 -26.95 38.11
C GLY A 118 14.91 -27.87 37.55
N LYS A 119 15.94 -27.33 36.88
CA LYS A 119 17.13 -28.15 36.49
C LYS A 119 17.89 -28.69 37.69
N LYS A 120 17.99 -27.96 38.81
CA LYS A 120 18.54 -28.45 40.07
C LYS A 120 17.69 -29.59 40.64
N VAL A 121 16.34 -29.44 40.63
CA VAL A 121 15.45 -30.51 41.07
C VAL A 121 15.64 -31.76 40.24
N HIS A 122 15.72 -31.65 38.90
CA HIS A 122 15.98 -32.80 38.04
C HIS A 122 17.33 -33.44 38.30
N SER A 123 18.39 -32.65 38.55
CA SER A 123 19.69 -33.18 38.95
C SER A 123 19.63 -33.94 40.29
N ILE A 124 18.87 -33.49 41.29
CA ILE A 124 18.67 -34.16 42.57
C ILE A 124 17.90 -35.46 42.38
N ILE A 125 16.86 -35.48 41.55
CA ILE A 125 16.12 -36.70 41.19
C ILE A 125 17.08 -37.76 40.63
N ASN A 126 17.95 -37.38 39.72
CA ASN A 126 18.92 -38.28 39.11
C ASN A 126 20.01 -38.76 40.08
N SER A 127 20.54 -37.85 40.93
CA SER A 127 21.57 -38.18 41.93
C SER A 127 21.02 -39.10 43.05
N ASN A 128 19.73 -38.93 43.39
CA ASN A 128 19.10 -39.77 44.42
C ASN A 128 18.60 -41.11 43.90
N GLY A 129 18.80 -41.39 42.58
CA GLY A 129 18.37 -42.63 41.94
C GLY A 129 16.86 -42.86 42.00
N VAL A 130 16.07 -41.77 42.05
CA VAL A 130 14.61 -41.89 42.07
C VAL A 130 14.12 -42.39 40.73
N ALA A 131 13.40 -43.50 40.73
CA ALA A 131 12.83 -44.06 39.51
C ALA A 131 11.82 -43.06 38.92
N VAL A 132 12.08 -42.64 37.68
CA VAL A 132 11.18 -41.73 36.96
C VAL A 132 9.97 -42.55 36.47
N ASP A 133 8.94 -42.56 37.31
CA ASP A 133 7.66 -43.17 36.95
C ASP A 133 6.92 -42.34 35.89
N GLU A 134 5.80 -42.82 35.39
CA GLU A 134 4.98 -42.13 34.36
C GLU A 134 4.54 -40.73 34.80
N VAL A 135 4.23 -40.54 36.08
CA VAL A 135 3.74 -39.27 36.63
C VAL A 135 4.86 -38.25 36.71
N LEU A 136 5.99 -38.62 37.31
CA LEU A 136 7.16 -37.76 37.45
C LEU A 136 7.77 -37.42 36.10
N GLY A 137 7.87 -38.38 35.19
CA GLY A 137 8.32 -38.14 33.80
C GLY A 137 7.43 -37.15 33.05
N SER A 138 6.10 -37.32 33.19
CA SER A 138 5.15 -36.38 32.59
C SER A 138 5.28 -34.95 33.17
N LYS A 139 5.58 -34.82 34.46
CA LYS A 139 5.82 -33.54 35.11
C LYS A 139 7.14 -32.91 34.72
N LEU A 140 8.20 -33.69 34.58
CA LEU A 140 9.48 -33.21 34.04
C LEU A 140 9.34 -32.70 32.60
N VAL A 141 8.67 -33.43 31.73
CA VAL A 141 8.38 -33.02 30.36
C VAL A 141 7.60 -31.71 30.38
N SER A 142 6.49 -31.64 31.15
CA SER A 142 5.67 -30.44 31.26
C SER A 142 6.46 -29.24 31.78
N PHE A 143 7.32 -29.43 32.79
CA PHE A 143 8.17 -28.37 33.33
C PHE A 143 9.13 -27.82 32.28
N TYR A 144 9.92 -28.67 31.62
CA TYR A 144 10.89 -28.20 30.60
C TYR A 144 10.22 -27.50 29.43
N VAL A 145 9.13 -28.03 28.94
CA VAL A 145 8.36 -27.47 27.84
C VAL A 145 7.75 -26.12 28.22
N THR A 146 7.16 -26.00 29.41
CA THR A 146 6.58 -24.74 29.90
C THR A 146 7.63 -23.65 30.08
N CYS A 147 8.86 -24.04 30.49
CA CYS A 147 10.01 -23.15 30.63
C CYS A 147 10.73 -22.84 29.30
N GLY A 148 10.30 -23.40 28.18
CA GLY A 148 10.83 -23.14 26.83
C GLY A 148 12.03 -24.02 26.43
N ASP A 149 12.41 -25.02 27.20
CA ASP A 149 13.49 -25.96 26.90
C ASP A 149 12.93 -27.24 26.25
N LEU A 150 12.47 -27.10 24.99
CA LEU A 150 11.87 -28.20 24.24
C LEU A 150 12.83 -29.37 24.02
N LYS A 151 14.15 -29.11 23.94
CA LYS A 151 15.15 -30.13 23.69
C LYS A 151 15.25 -31.12 24.86
N GLU A 152 15.37 -30.59 26.08
CA GLU A 152 15.41 -31.43 27.29
C GLU A 152 14.06 -32.11 27.54
N GLY A 153 12.94 -31.39 27.35
CA GLY A 153 11.61 -31.99 27.42
C GLY A 153 11.41 -33.12 26.46
N ARG A 154 11.97 -33.01 25.23
CA ARG A 154 11.94 -34.05 24.22
C ARG A 154 12.81 -35.27 24.59
N ALA A 155 14.01 -35.04 25.12
CA ALA A 155 14.90 -36.13 25.56
C ALA A 155 14.23 -36.99 26.63
N ILE A 156 13.68 -36.38 27.67
CA ILE A 156 12.95 -37.09 28.73
C ILE A 156 11.71 -37.82 28.17
N PHE A 157 10.97 -37.14 27.27
CA PHE A 157 9.84 -37.77 26.61
C PHE A 157 10.25 -39.03 25.86
N ASP A 158 11.40 -39.06 25.18
CA ASP A 158 11.84 -40.19 24.41
C ASP A 158 12.31 -41.36 25.31
N GLU A 159 12.95 -41.07 26.46
CA GLU A 159 13.42 -42.07 27.43
C GLU A 159 12.27 -42.78 28.17
N MET A 160 11.10 -42.15 28.31
CA MET A 160 9.94 -42.78 28.96
C MET A 160 9.48 -44.02 28.23
N GLU A 161 9.38 -45.19 28.92
CA GLU A 161 8.84 -46.43 28.33
C GLU A 161 7.34 -46.36 28.04
N LYS A 162 6.56 -45.89 29.00
CA LYS A 162 5.09 -45.75 28.88
C LYS A 162 4.70 -44.28 28.77
N LYS A 163 3.91 -44.02 27.77
CA LYS A 163 3.43 -42.63 27.45
C LYS A 163 1.92 -42.66 27.22
N LYS A 164 1.17 -41.91 28.02
CA LYS A 164 -0.26 -41.74 27.79
C LYS A 164 -0.50 -40.84 26.60
N VAL A 165 -1.67 -40.97 25.94
CA VAL A 165 -2.11 -40.16 24.82
C VAL A 165 -2.06 -38.65 25.17
N PHE A 166 -2.45 -38.30 26.39
CA PHE A 166 -2.36 -36.92 26.89
C PHE A 166 -0.93 -36.32 26.74
N LEU A 167 0.10 -37.05 27.07
CA LEU A 167 1.49 -36.54 26.99
C LEU A 167 1.97 -36.38 25.55
N TRP A 168 1.52 -37.24 24.63
CA TRP A 168 1.74 -37.07 23.21
C TRP A 168 1.05 -35.84 22.68
N ASN A 169 -0.22 -35.65 23.04
CA ASN A 169 -1.03 -34.47 22.65
C ASN A 169 -0.42 -33.17 23.20
N TYR A 170 0.10 -33.24 24.44
CA TYR A 170 0.77 -32.09 25.04
C TYR A 170 2.02 -31.70 24.26
N MET A 171 2.89 -32.64 23.94
CA MET A 171 4.09 -32.44 23.15
C MET A 171 3.76 -31.92 21.73
N LEU A 172 2.76 -32.50 21.05
CA LEU A 172 2.29 -32.06 19.74
C LEU A 172 1.86 -30.58 19.75
N ASN A 173 1.05 -30.20 20.74
CA ASN A 173 0.51 -28.86 20.87
C ASN A 173 1.60 -27.83 21.21
N GLU A 174 2.50 -28.16 22.13
CA GLU A 174 3.56 -27.24 22.54
C GLU A 174 4.63 -27.07 21.44
N CYS A 175 5.05 -28.13 20.76
CA CYS A 175 5.91 -27.99 19.59
C CYS A 175 5.28 -27.06 18.52
N ALA A 176 3.98 -27.19 18.28
CA ALA A 176 3.27 -26.31 17.34
C ALA A 176 3.22 -24.85 17.82
N LYS A 177 3.03 -24.60 19.14
CA LYS A 177 3.04 -23.23 19.71
C LYS A 177 4.41 -22.56 19.61
N PHE A 178 5.49 -23.31 19.77
CA PHE A 178 6.86 -22.81 19.60
C PHE A 178 7.29 -22.69 18.13
N GLY A 179 6.42 -23.04 17.18
CA GLY A 179 6.69 -22.93 15.75
C GLY A 179 7.46 -24.10 15.15
N ASP A 180 7.75 -25.13 15.93
CA ASP A 180 8.40 -26.34 15.42
C ASP A 180 7.35 -27.33 14.87
N PHE A 181 6.77 -26.91 13.74
CA PHE A 181 5.74 -27.69 13.05
C PHE A 181 6.27 -29.04 12.52
N LYS A 182 7.55 -29.09 12.17
CA LYS A 182 8.17 -30.33 11.66
C LYS A 182 8.22 -31.40 12.74
N GLU A 183 8.62 -31.02 13.94
CA GLU A 183 8.68 -31.93 15.09
C GLU A 183 7.26 -32.35 15.50
N SER A 184 6.29 -31.45 15.52
CA SER A 184 4.90 -31.81 15.81
C SER A 184 4.37 -32.88 14.82
N ILE A 185 4.59 -32.68 13.51
CA ILE A 185 4.19 -33.66 12.48
C ILE A 185 4.94 -34.99 12.64
N TYR A 186 6.21 -34.93 12.99
CA TYR A 186 7.02 -36.14 13.24
C TYR A 186 6.48 -36.93 14.44
N LEU A 187 6.14 -36.26 15.53
CA LEU A 187 5.54 -36.88 16.72
C LEU A 187 4.21 -37.58 16.38
N PHE A 188 3.35 -36.91 15.61
CA PHE A 188 2.09 -37.49 15.15
C PHE A 188 2.33 -38.78 14.33
N LYS A 189 3.28 -38.73 13.38
CA LYS A 189 3.66 -39.91 12.58
C LYS A 189 4.23 -41.05 13.46
N MET A 190 5.03 -40.73 14.47
CA MET A 190 5.52 -41.68 15.45
C MET A 190 4.38 -42.32 16.27
N MET A 191 3.44 -41.51 16.74
CA MET A 191 2.26 -41.96 17.47
C MET A 191 1.47 -42.97 16.64
N MET A 192 1.24 -42.66 15.37
CA MET A 192 0.58 -43.54 14.41
C MET A 192 1.37 -44.85 14.19
N LYS A 193 2.68 -44.77 13.97
CA LYS A 193 3.54 -45.94 13.73
C LYS A 193 3.61 -46.90 14.93
N LYS A 194 3.51 -46.33 16.15
CA LYS A 194 3.49 -47.14 17.40
C LYS A 194 2.10 -47.73 17.71
N GLY A 195 1.08 -47.47 16.89
CA GLY A 195 -0.27 -47.98 17.10
C GLY A 195 -0.97 -47.41 18.32
N ILE A 196 -0.60 -46.18 18.73
CA ILE A 196 -1.23 -45.48 19.85
C ILE A 196 -2.60 -44.98 19.41
N GLU A 197 -3.63 -45.31 20.17
CA GLU A 197 -4.99 -44.82 19.87
C GLU A 197 -5.06 -43.32 19.93
N VAL A 198 -5.38 -42.68 18.79
CA VAL A 198 -5.58 -41.24 18.67
C VAL A 198 -6.98 -40.86 19.10
N ASP A 199 -7.11 -39.69 19.73
CA ASP A 199 -8.41 -39.13 20.14
C ASP A 199 -8.78 -37.88 19.31
N SER A 200 -9.97 -37.35 19.53
CA SER A 200 -10.47 -36.14 18.85
C SER A 200 -9.55 -34.91 19.12
N TYR A 201 -8.92 -34.86 20.28
CA TYR A 201 -7.98 -33.81 20.64
C TYR A 201 -6.68 -33.90 19.85
N THR A 202 -6.17 -35.11 19.61
CA THR A 202 -4.99 -35.38 18.75
C THR A 202 -5.22 -34.80 17.35
N PHE A 203 -6.39 -35.11 16.75
CA PHE A 203 -6.73 -34.57 15.41
C PHE A 203 -6.85 -33.07 15.40
N SER A 204 -7.48 -32.49 16.42
CA SER A 204 -7.58 -31.04 16.56
C SER A 204 -6.21 -30.36 16.68
N CYS A 205 -5.25 -30.94 17.40
CA CYS A 205 -3.90 -30.44 17.55
C CYS A 205 -3.12 -30.50 16.23
N ILE A 206 -3.14 -31.64 15.54
CA ILE A 206 -2.37 -31.79 14.30
C ILE A 206 -2.95 -30.93 13.16
N LEU A 207 -4.26 -30.78 13.06
CA LEU A 207 -4.91 -29.92 12.06
C LEU A 207 -4.55 -28.44 12.28
N LYS A 208 -4.52 -27.98 13.54
CA LYS A 208 -4.05 -26.61 13.88
C LYS A 208 -2.58 -26.41 13.50
N CYS A 209 -1.74 -27.41 13.75
CA CYS A 209 -0.33 -27.40 13.36
C CYS A 209 -0.17 -27.32 11.84
N LEU A 210 -0.88 -28.15 11.09
CA LEU A 210 -0.85 -28.16 9.63
C LEU A 210 -1.42 -26.89 9.02
N ALA A 211 -2.47 -26.32 9.62
CA ALA A 211 -2.99 -25.02 9.25
C ALA A 211 -1.97 -23.88 9.42
N ALA A 212 -1.16 -23.93 10.46
CA ALA A 212 -0.12 -22.93 10.73
C ALA A 212 1.12 -23.11 9.83
N SER A 213 1.47 -24.36 9.50
CA SER A 213 2.62 -24.68 8.65
C SER A 213 2.35 -24.57 7.14
N GLY A 214 1.10 -24.39 6.71
CA GLY A 214 0.71 -24.43 5.30
C GLY A 214 0.74 -25.82 4.66
N GLY A 215 0.73 -26.88 5.47
CA GLY A 215 0.78 -28.27 5.03
C GLY A 215 -0.53 -28.82 4.45
N LEU A 216 -1.03 -28.25 3.33
CA LEU A 216 -2.35 -28.57 2.76
C LEU A 216 -2.47 -30.06 2.39
N LYS A 217 -1.50 -30.62 1.66
CA LYS A 217 -1.54 -32.02 1.21
C LYS A 217 -1.51 -33.02 2.36
N GLU A 218 -0.71 -32.75 3.40
CA GLU A 218 -0.65 -33.53 4.60
C GLU A 218 -1.96 -33.47 5.38
N GLY A 219 -2.59 -32.29 5.46
CA GLY A 219 -3.86 -32.12 6.13
C GLY A 219 -5.02 -32.82 5.43
N GLU A 220 -5.04 -32.83 4.10
CA GLU A 220 -6.01 -33.63 3.31
C GLU A 220 -5.86 -35.13 3.57
N ARG A 221 -4.63 -35.62 3.75
CA ARG A 221 -4.40 -37.03 4.15
C ARG A 221 -4.89 -37.31 5.56
N VAL A 222 -4.65 -36.37 6.50
CA VAL A 222 -5.15 -36.48 7.87
C VAL A 222 -6.68 -36.45 7.88
N HIS A 223 -7.31 -35.62 7.06
CA HIS A 223 -8.77 -35.59 6.88
C HIS A 223 -9.30 -36.95 6.40
N GLY A 224 -8.75 -37.51 5.34
CA GLY A 224 -9.14 -38.84 4.89
C GLY A 224 -8.93 -39.95 5.93
N TYR A 225 -7.92 -39.82 6.79
CA TYR A 225 -7.64 -40.76 7.85
C TYR A 225 -8.61 -40.66 9.02
N LEU A 226 -8.91 -39.46 9.50
CA LEU A 226 -9.88 -39.24 10.59
C LEU A 226 -11.29 -39.69 10.22
N LEU A 227 -11.69 -39.55 8.94
CA LEU A 227 -12.96 -40.08 8.44
C LEU A 227 -13.03 -41.60 8.52
N LYS A 228 -11.95 -42.29 8.15
CA LYS A 228 -11.85 -43.76 8.26
C LYS A 228 -11.96 -44.26 9.70
N LEU A 229 -11.53 -43.43 10.67
CA LEU A 229 -11.59 -43.77 12.10
C LEU A 229 -12.92 -43.30 12.75
N GLY A 230 -13.83 -42.73 12.01
CA GLY A 230 -15.13 -42.27 12.52
C GLY A 230 -15.15 -40.96 13.30
N PHE A 231 -14.08 -40.15 13.19
CA PHE A 231 -14.00 -38.85 13.89
C PHE A 231 -14.66 -37.70 13.14
N GLY A 232 -15.25 -37.94 11.97
CA GLY A 232 -15.90 -36.92 11.15
C GLY A 232 -17.16 -36.32 11.75
N SER A 233 -17.75 -36.93 12.79
CA SER A 233 -18.96 -36.41 13.48
C SER A 233 -18.64 -35.57 14.73
N TYR A 234 -17.40 -35.47 15.12
CA TYR A 234 -17.00 -34.69 16.31
C TYR A 234 -16.86 -33.21 16.00
N ASN A 235 -17.71 -32.35 16.53
CA ASN A 235 -17.69 -30.91 16.28
C ASN A 235 -16.30 -30.27 16.47
N SER A 236 -15.55 -30.69 17.51
CA SER A 236 -14.19 -30.16 17.76
C SER A 236 -13.18 -30.45 16.64
N VAL A 237 -13.33 -31.62 15.98
CA VAL A 237 -12.49 -32.03 14.86
C VAL A 237 -12.92 -31.29 13.60
N VAL A 238 -14.24 -31.25 13.32
CA VAL A 238 -14.79 -30.57 12.14
C VAL A 238 -14.50 -29.08 12.21
N ASN A 239 -14.65 -28.43 13.37
CA ASN A 239 -14.28 -27.01 13.55
C ASN A 239 -12.78 -26.75 13.28
N SER A 240 -11.93 -27.72 13.63
CA SER A 240 -10.49 -27.65 13.32
C SER A 240 -10.20 -27.86 11.82
N LEU A 241 -10.98 -28.73 11.13
CA LEU A 241 -10.92 -28.92 9.68
C LEU A 241 -11.40 -27.68 8.93
N ILE A 242 -12.53 -27.07 9.34
CA ILE A 242 -13.04 -25.82 8.78
C ILE A 242 -11.94 -24.74 8.86
N THR A 243 -11.35 -24.56 10.04
CA THR A 243 -10.23 -23.60 10.23
C THR A 243 -9.03 -23.94 9.37
N PHE A 244 -8.69 -25.22 9.24
CA PHE A 244 -7.58 -25.70 8.40
C PHE A 244 -7.80 -25.36 6.92
N TYR A 245 -8.99 -25.66 6.37
CA TYR A 245 -9.30 -25.39 4.98
C TYR A 245 -9.37 -23.88 4.67
N PHE A 246 -9.94 -23.07 5.55
CA PHE A 246 -9.88 -21.61 5.40
C PHE A 246 -8.45 -21.06 5.36
N LYS A 247 -7.57 -21.56 6.23
CA LYS A 247 -6.15 -21.16 6.20
C LYS A 247 -5.43 -21.65 4.94
N GLY A 248 -5.85 -22.78 4.39
CA GLY A 248 -5.41 -23.30 3.10
C GLY A 248 -6.05 -22.63 1.88
N LYS A 249 -6.88 -21.59 2.06
CA LYS A 249 -7.66 -20.90 1.01
C LYS A 249 -8.59 -21.81 0.21
N ARG A 250 -9.06 -22.89 0.82
CA ARG A 250 -10.05 -23.84 0.28
C ARG A 250 -11.42 -23.55 0.89
N VAL A 251 -11.99 -22.43 0.47
CA VAL A 251 -13.24 -21.90 1.06
C VAL A 251 -14.41 -22.85 0.83
N GLU A 252 -14.52 -23.43 -0.35
CA GLU A 252 -15.60 -24.34 -0.74
C GLU A 252 -15.60 -25.57 0.18
N SER A 253 -14.45 -26.21 0.37
CA SER A 253 -14.34 -27.40 1.23
C SER A 253 -14.68 -27.10 2.70
N ALA A 254 -14.38 -25.88 3.17
CA ALA A 254 -14.77 -25.47 4.52
C ALA A 254 -16.28 -25.27 4.64
N SER A 255 -16.93 -24.75 3.60
CA SER A 255 -18.39 -24.57 3.56
C SER A 255 -19.12 -25.90 3.52
N GLU A 256 -18.66 -26.84 2.68
CA GLU A 256 -19.20 -28.19 2.58
C GLU A 256 -19.19 -28.90 3.95
N LEU A 257 -18.07 -28.85 4.66
CA LEU A 257 -17.95 -29.44 6.00
C LEU A 257 -18.89 -28.80 7.03
N PHE A 258 -19.13 -27.50 6.92
CA PHE A 258 -20.07 -26.82 7.80
C PHE A 258 -21.52 -27.22 7.48
N ASP A 259 -21.84 -27.37 6.20
CA ASP A 259 -23.19 -27.76 5.75
C ASP A 259 -23.51 -29.21 6.12
N GLU A 260 -22.53 -30.10 6.18
CA GLU A 260 -22.65 -31.48 6.63
C GLU A 260 -22.87 -31.62 8.14
N LEU A 261 -22.54 -30.60 8.96
CA LEU A 261 -22.75 -30.62 10.40
C LEU A 261 -24.24 -30.56 10.75
N ILE A 262 -24.72 -31.61 11.42
CA ILE A 262 -26.12 -31.71 11.87
C ILE A 262 -26.39 -30.80 13.07
N ASP A 263 -25.47 -30.79 14.02
CA ASP A 263 -25.57 -30.00 15.24
C ASP A 263 -24.43 -28.96 15.29
N ARG A 264 -24.73 -27.70 14.98
CA ARG A 264 -23.80 -26.61 14.85
C ARG A 264 -23.70 -25.83 16.17
N ASP A 265 -22.58 -25.94 16.86
CA ASP A 265 -22.31 -25.16 18.07
C ASP A 265 -21.83 -23.73 17.75
N VAL A 266 -21.78 -22.85 18.75
CA VAL A 266 -21.29 -21.44 18.60
C VAL A 266 -19.88 -21.40 18.00
N ILE A 267 -19.04 -22.41 18.30
CA ILE A 267 -17.66 -22.47 17.80
C ILE A 267 -17.65 -22.76 16.28
N SER A 268 -18.60 -23.61 15.81
CA SER A 268 -18.77 -23.89 14.37
C SER A 268 -19.12 -22.62 13.61
N TRP A 269 -20.12 -21.88 14.09
CA TRP A 269 -20.52 -20.59 13.50
C TRP A 269 -19.37 -19.57 13.52
N ASN A 270 -18.68 -19.43 14.66
CA ASN A 270 -17.53 -18.53 14.78
C ASN A 270 -16.37 -18.92 13.85
N SER A 271 -16.15 -20.22 13.63
CA SER A 271 -15.13 -20.70 12.70
C SER A 271 -15.45 -20.33 11.26
N MET A 272 -16.72 -20.41 10.87
CA MET A 272 -17.19 -19.99 9.54
C MET A 272 -17.07 -18.48 9.35
N ILE A 273 -17.61 -17.69 10.27
CA ILE A 273 -17.58 -16.22 10.21
C ILE A 273 -16.11 -15.74 10.13
N SER A 274 -15.26 -16.26 11.02
CA SER A 274 -13.82 -15.92 11.06
C SER A 274 -13.09 -16.36 9.80
N GLY A 275 -13.44 -17.52 9.27
CA GLY A 275 -12.90 -18.08 8.05
C GLY A 275 -13.17 -17.18 6.85
N TYR A 276 -14.41 -16.81 6.64
CA TYR A 276 -14.79 -15.89 5.55
C TYR A 276 -14.15 -14.52 5.70
N VAL A 277 -14.21 -13.91 6.89
CA VAL A 277 -13.61 -12.58 7.16
C VAL A 277 -12.12 -12.58 6.90
N SER A 278 -11.39 -13.63 7.33
CA SER A 278 -9.95 -13.73 7.15
C SER A 278 -9.51 -13.99 5.70
N ASN A 279 -10.40 -14.52 4.86
CA ASN A 279 -10.17 -14.73 3.43
C ASN A 279 -10.66 -13.57 2.54
N GLY A 280 -11.06 -12.44 3.14
CA GLY A 280 -11.51 -11.26 2.38
C GLY A 280 -12.96 -11.34 1.88
N LEU A 281 -13.73 -12.35 2.32
CA LEU A 281 -15.13 -12.55 1.98
C LEU A 281 -16.02 -12.07 3.13
N ALA A 282 -15.81 -10.85 3.59
CA ALA A 282 -16.47 -10.31 4.79
C ALA A 282 -18.00 -10.34 4.65
N GLU A 283 -18.56 -10.06 3.47
CA GLU A 283 -19.99 -10.07 3.22
C GLU A 283 -20.62 -11.44 3.48
N LYS A 284 -20.00 -12.53 2.99
CA LYS A 284 -20.44 -13.90 3.28
C LYS A 284 -20.37 -14.21 4.77
N GLY A 285 -19.32 -13.76 5.46
CA GLY A 285 -19.21 -13.91 6.91
C GLY A 285 -20.35 -13.19 7.66
N LEU A 286 -20.76 -12.02 7.19
CA LEU A 286 -21.88 -11.27 7.75
C LEU A 286 -23.27 -11.90 7.43
N GLU A 287 -23.41 -12.57 6.30
CA GLU A 287 -24.59 -13.37 5.95
C GLU A 287 -24.72 -14.56 6.90
N VAL A 288 -23.65 -15.31 7.14
CA VAL A 288 -23.61 -16.41 8.10
C VAL A 288 -23.96 -15.92 9.52
N PHE A 289 -23.49 -14.74 9.91
CA PHE A 289 -23.86 -14.14 11.19
C PHE A 289 -25.38 -13.82 11.26
N LYS A 290 -25.96 -13.29 10.21
CA LYS A 290 -27.42 -13.06 10.15
C LYS A 290 -28.20 -14.36 10.29
N GLU A 291 -27.77 -15.42 9.62
CA GLU A 291 -28.36 -16.74 9.73
C GLU A 291 -28.29 -17.27 11.17
N MET A 292 -27.12 -17.18 11.81
CA MET A 292 -26.92 -17.52 13.22
C MET A 292 -27.93 -16.83 14.15
N LEU A 293 -28.17 -15.52 13.94
CA LEU A 293 -29.15 -14.74 14.69
C LEU A 293 -30.58 -15.18 14.42
N CYS A 294 -30.93 -15.48 13.15
CA CYS A 294 -32.25 -15.94 12.77
C CYS A 294 -32.59 -17.29 13.41
N LEU A 295 -31.60 -18.14 13.63
CA LEU A 295 -31.76 -19.44 14.31
C LEU A 295 -31.81 -19.31 15.86
N GLY A 296 -31.68 -18.09 16.39
CA GLY A 296 -31.73 -17.82 17.82
C GLY A 296 -30.54 -18.34 18.63
N ILE A 297 -29.37 -18.52 17.98
CA ILE A 297 -28.15 -19.00 18.63
C ILE A 297 -27.54 -17.86 19.43
N ASP A 298 -27.17 -18.13 20.68
CA ASP A 298 -26.55 -17.15 21.56
C ASP A 298 -25.19 -16.66 21.03
N VAL A 299 -24.99 -15.35 21.05
CA VAL A 299 -23.79 -14.69 20.53
C VAL A 299 -22.80 -14.45 21.66
N ASP A 300 -21.59 -14.95 21.54
CA ASP A 300 -20.51 -14.71 22.51
C ASP A 300 -19.63 -13.49 22.12
N LEU A 301 -18.71 -13.13 23.02
CA LEU A 301 -17.77 -12.04 22.76
C LEU A 301 -16.90 -12.28 21.52
N ALA A 302 -16.56 -13.54 21.23
CA ALA A 302 -15.72 -13.87 20.07
C ALA A 302 -16.48 -13.66 18.76
N THR A 303 -17.77 -14.04 18.72
CA THR A 303 -18.69 -13.73 17.63
C THR A 303 -18.74 -12.23 17.35
N ILE A 304 -19.04 -11.43 18.38
CA ILE A 304 -19.16 -9.97 18.26
C ILE A 304 -17.86 -9.35 17.72
N VAL A 305 -16.71 -9.71 18.29
CA VAL A 305 -15.41 -9.20 17.86
C VAL A 305 -15.14 -9.57 16.39
N THR A 306 -15.44 -10.80 15.99
CA THR A 306 -15.21 -11.26 14.60
C THR A 306 -16.13 -10.56 13.61
N VAL A 307 -17.39 -10.36 13.97
CA VAL A 307 -18.37 -9.63 13.13
C VAL A 307 -17.99 -8.17 12.99
N LEU A 308 -17.54 -7.51 14.06
CA LEU A 308 -17.04 -6.13 13.98
C LEU A 308 -15.83 -6.00 13.04
N VAL A 309 -14.90 -6.98 13.06
CA VAL A 309 -13.81 -7.03 12.09
C VAL A 309 -14.35 -7.22 10.66
N GLY A 310 -15.39 -8.04 10.49
CA GLY A 310 -16.09 -8.18 9.21
C GLY A 310 -16.68 -6.86 8.73
N CYS A 311 -17.41 -6.15 9.59
CA CYS A 311 -17.97 -4.82 9.28
C CYS A 311 -16.89 -3.81 8.94
N ALA A 312 -15.77 -3.82 9.68
CA ALA A 312 -14.62 -2.97 9.41
C ALA A 312 -13.99 -3.22 8.02
N ASN A 313 -13.96 -4.47 7.59
CA ASN A 313 -13.35 -4.86 6.30
C ASN A 313 -14.28 -4.60 5.10
N SER A 314 -15.61 -4.71 5.30
CA SER A 314 -16.63 -4.45 4.27
C SER A 314 -17.13 -3.00 4.26
N GLY A 315 -16.74 -2.17 5.24
CA GLY A 315 -17.24 -0.79 5.34
C GLY A 315 -18.72 -0.67 5.75
N THR A 316 -19.35 -1.74 6.29
CA THR A 316 -20.78 -1.77 6.62
C THR A 316 -21.07 -1.13 7.99
N LEU A 317 -21.06 0.20 8.05
CA LEU A 317 -21.26 0.99 9.27
C LEU A 317 -22.62 0.72 9.96
N SER A 318 -23.69 0.59 9.18
CA SER A 318 -25.05 0.36 9.71
C SER A 318 -25.15 -0.93 10.52
N LEU A 319 -24.58 -2.02 10.01
CA LEU A 319 -24.51 -3.29 10.71
C LEU A 319 -23.56 -3.20 11.92
N GLY A 320 -22.42 -2.53 11.77
CA GLY A 320 -21.50 -2.29 12.88
C GLY A 320 -22.18 -1.57 14.07
N LYS A 321 -23.03 -0.56 13.80
CA LYS A 321 -23.84 0.12 14.82
C LYS A 321 -24.89 -0.82 15.47
N ALA A 322 -25.52 -1.69 14.69
CA ALA A 322 -26.45 -2.67 15.22
C ALA A 322 -25.76 -3.70 16.13
N VAL A 323 -24.58 -4.18 15.73
CA VAL A 323 -23.75 -5.10 16.54
C VAL A 323 -23.25 -4.42 17.80
N HIS A 324 -22.89 -3.14 17.76
CA HIS A 324 -22.56 -2.33 18.93
C HIS A 324 -23.73 -2.28 19.92
N ALA A 325 -24.94 -2.00 19.43
CA ALA A 325 -26.13 -1.97 20.28
C ALA A 325 -26.44 -3.35 20.91
N LEU A 326 -26.21 -4.44 20.17
CA LEU A 326 -26.35 -5.82 20.66
C LEU A 326 -25.32 -6.09 21.79
N ALA A 327 -24.07 -5.67 21.58
CA ALA A 327 -22.98 -5.84 22.56
C ALA A 327 -23.23 -5.07 23.85
N ILE A 328 -23.83 -3.87 23.79
CA ILE A 328 -24.27 -3.10 24.95
C ILE A 328 -25.30 -3.90 25.75
N LYS A 329 -26.31 -4.45 25.08
CA LYS A 329 -27.32 -5.28 25.73
C LYS A 329 -26.73 -6.52 26.40
N ALA A 330 -25.66 -7.08 25.84
CA ALA A 330 -24.94 -8.23 26.37
C ALA A 330 -23.87 -7.87 27.42
N CYS A 331 -23.78 -6.61 27.82
CA CYS A 331 -22.82 -6.08 28.83
C CYS A 331 -21.34 -6.33 28.47
N PHE A 332 -20.98 -6.30 27.19
CA PHE A 332 -19.58 -6.46 26.74
C PHE A 332 -18.77 -5.16 26.78
N GLU A 333 -19.37 -4.00 27.07
CA GLU A 333 -18.73 -2.66 27.07
C GLU A 333 -17.49 -2.54 27.95
N ARG A 334 -17.39 -3.34 29.02
CA ARG A 334 -16.25 -3.32 29.93
C ARG A 334 -15.05 -4.12 29.44
N LYS A 335 -15.16 -4.80 28.30
CA LYS A 335 -14.08 -5.64 27.77
C LYS A 335 -13.19 -4.84 26.83
N LEU A 336 -11.94 -4.64 27.22
CA LEU A 336 -10.94 -3.85 26.47
C LEU A 336 -10.79 -4.34 25.01
N LYS A 337 -10.78 -5.67 24.79
CA LYS A 337 -10.69 -6.27 23.45
C LYS A 337 -11.87 -5.86 22.56
N PHE A 338 -13.08 -5.83 23.11
CA PHE A 338 -14.28 -5.38 22.39
C PHE A 338 -14.17 -3.91 22.01
N ASN A 339 -13.84 -3.03 22.96
CA ASN A 339 -13.71 -1.60 22.70
C ASN A 339 -12.64 -1.29 21.63
N ASN A 340 -11.49 -1.94 21.68
CA ASN A 340 -10.45 -1.77 20.66
C ASN A 340 -10.93 -2.20 19.27
N THR A 341 -11.68 -3.31 19.16
CA THR A 341 -12.25 -3.74 17.88
C THR A 341 -13.33 -2.80 17.40
N LEU A 342 -14.12 -2.26 18.29
CA LEU A 342 -15.15 -1.29 17.99
C LEU A 342 -14.57 0.05 17.50
N LEU A 343 -13.47 0.51 18.11
CA LEU A 343 -12.69 1.68 17.62
C LEU A 343 -12.20 1.45 16.20
N ASP A 344 -11.62 0.29 15.93
CA ASP A 344 -11.11 -0.05 14.58
C ASP A 344 -12.26 -0.11 13.57
N MET A 345 -13.41 -0.68 13.94
CA MET A 345 -14.60 -0.74 13.08
C MET A 345 -15.10 0.66 12.72
N TYR A 346 -15.35 1.53 13.71
CA TYR A 346 -15.82 2.89 13.45
C TYR A 346 -14.83 3.69 12.62
N SER A 347 -13.52 3.59 12.95
CA SER A 347 -12.45 4.26 12.21
C SER A 347 -12.34 3.79 10.77
N LYS A 348 -12.51 2.48 10.49
CA LYS A 348 -12.45 1.93 9.13
C LYS A 348 -13.70 2.22 8.32
N CYS A 349 -14.85 2.33 8.98
CA CYS A 349 -16.11 2.71 8.32
C CYS A 349 -16.27 4.23 8.13
N GLY A 350 -15.28 5.06 8.51
CA GLY A 350 -15.31 6.50 8.31
C GLY A 350 -16.13 7.29 9.36
N ASP A 351 -16.61 6.66 10.43
CA ASP A 351 -17.31 7.33 11.54
C ASP A 351 -16.32 7.66 12.67
N LEU A 352 -15.47 8.66 12.42
CA LEU A 352 -14.43 9.06 13.38
C LEU A 352 -15.03 9.60 14.68
N ASP A 353 -16.17 10.31 14.59
CA ASP A 353 -16.89 10.81 15.78
C ASP A 353 -17.44 9.66 16.62
N GLY A 354 -17.95 8.60 15.98
CA GLY A 354 -18.34 7.37 16.64
C GLY A 354 -17.19 6.70 17.38
N ALA A 355 -16.03 6.62 16.74
CA ALA A 355 -14.81 6.10 17.34
C ALA A 355 -14.38 6.95 18.56
N LEU A 356 -14.37 8.28 18.42
CA LEU A 356 -13.98 9.19 19.49
C LEU A 356 -14.89 9.04 20.73
N ARG A 357 -16.21 8.99 20.52
CA ARG A 357 -17.16 8.76 21.63
C ARG A 357 -16.92 7.45 22.38
N VAL A 358 -16.54 6.38 21.66
CA VAL A 358 -16.19 5.10 22.29
C VAL A 358 -14.89 5.26 23.08
N PHE A 359 -13.88 5.89 22.49
CA PHE A 359 -12.57 6.11 23.09
C PHE A 359 -12.68 6.92 24.41
N GLU A 360 -13.47 7.98 24.41
CA GLU A 360 -13.69 8.83 25.59
C GLU A 360 -14.40 8.10 26.73
N LYS A 361 -15.33 7.18 26.39
CA LYS A 361 -16.05 6.38 27.37
C LYS A 361 -15.26 5.21 27.96
N MET A 362 -14.10 4.86 27.37
CA MET A 362 -13.27 3.78 27.89
C MET A 362 -12.67 4.15 29.24
N GLY A 363 -12.90 3.32 30.27
CA GLY A 363 -12.30 3.50 31.60
C GLY A 363 -10.80 3.17 31.62
N GLU A 364 -10.37 2.19 30.84
CA GLU A 364 -8.97 1.81 30.67
C GLU A 364 -8.59 1.86 29.20
N ARG A 365 -7.45 2.48 28.89
CA ARG A 365 -6.90 2.59 27.54
C ARG A 365 -5.50 1.99 27.52
N ASN A 366 -5.25 1.09 26.59
CA ASN A 366 -3.91 0.54 26.36
C ASN A 366 -3.32 1.10 25.06
N VAL A 367 -2.06 0.74 24.75
CA VAL A 367 -1.36 1.15 23.53
C VAL A 367 -2.21 0.88 22.27
N VAL A 368 -2.94 -0.25 22.23
CA VAL A 368 -3.79 -0.61 21.08
C VAL A 368 -4.96 0.35 20.91
N SER A 369 -5.57 0.82 22.00
CA SER A 369 -6.68 1.79 21.96
C SER A 369 -6.21 3.11 21.32
N TRP A 370 -5.06 3.61 21.78
CA TRP A 370 -4.44 4.83 21.25
C TRP A 370 -4.04 4.70 19.78
N THR A 371 -3.34 3.60 19.44
CA THR A 371 -2.91 3.37 18.05
C THR A 371 -4.08 3.20 17.09
N SER A 372 -5.19 2.60 17.53
CA SER A 372 -6.41 2.48 16.71
C SER A 372 -7.02 3.85 16.39
N MET A 373 -7.09 4.76 17.39
CA MET A 373 -7.57 6.13 17.18
C MET A 373 -6.63 6.94 16.31
N ILE A 374 -5.31 6.89 16.55
CA ILE A 374 -4.30 7.56 15.73
C ILE A 374 -4.41 7.08 14.27
N ALA A 375 -4.55 5.77 14.06
CA ALA A 375 -4.73 5.20 12.73
C ALA A 375 -6.05 5.65 12.07
N GLY A 376 -7.11 5.86 12.87
CA GLY A 376 -8.37 6.42 12.42
C GLY A 376 -8.20 7.84 11.87
N TYR A 377 -7.63 8.74 12.65
CA TYR A 377 -7.31 10.12 12.22
C TYR A 377 -6.38 10.15 11.01
N THR A 378 -5.37 9.26 10.98
CA THR A 378 -4.46 9.11 9.83
C THR A 378 -5.22 8.74 8.55
N ARG A 379 -6.19 7.81 8.66
CA ARG A 379 -6.97 7.34 7.50
C ARG A 379 -7.88 8.44 6.98
N ASP A 380 -8.45 9.23 7.85
CA ASP A 380 -9.29 10.38 7.52
C ASP A 380 -8.50 11.59 6.99
N GLY A 381 -7.17 11.55 7.05
CA GLY A 381 -6.29 12.63 6.59
C GLY A 381 -6.10 13.77 7.58
N GLN A 382 -6.61 13.63 8.81
CA GLN A 382 -6.52 14.63 9.87
C GLN A 382 -5.22 14.47 10.69
N SER A 383 -4.09 14.93 10.14
CA SER A 383 -2.77 14.82 10.78
C SER A 383 -2.70 15.49 12.15
N ASP A 384 -3.33 16.66 12.31
CA ASP A 384 -3.31 17.42 13.56
C ASP A 384 -4.05 16.68 14.69
N GLY A 385 -5.12 15.96 14.35
CA GLY A 385 -5.83 15.09 15.29
C GLY A 385 -4.96 13.93 15.78
N ALA A 386 -4.26 13.29 14.83
CA ALA A 386 -3.34 12.19 15.14
C ALA A 386 -2.19 12.64 16.05
N ILE A 387 -1.62 13.83 15.81
CA ILE A 387 -0.53 14.39 16.62
C ILE A 387 -1.02 14.75 18.03
N ARG A 388 -2.19 15.39 18.14
CA ARG A 388 -2.79 15.70 19.46
C ARG A 388 -3.00 14.44 20.28
N LEU A 389 -3.47 13.35 19.68
CA LEU A 389 -3.62 12.07 20.37
C LEU A 389 -2.28 11.48 20.80
N LEU A 390 -1.23 11.61 19.97
CA LEU A 390 0.11 11.17 20.32
C LEU A 390 0.62 11.90 21.57
N GLN A 391 0.47 13.23 21.60
CA GLN A 391 0.84 14.05 22.74
C GLN A 391 0.00 13.74 24.01
N GLN A 392 -1.28 13.42 23.82
CA GLN A 392 -2.15 13.05 24.93
C GLN A 392 -1.75 11.68 25.51
N MET A 393 -1.45 10.70 24.64
CA MET A 393 -0.95 9.37 25.03
C MET A 393 0.30 9.48 25.91
N GLU A 394 1.20 10.40 25.56
CA GLU A 394 2.41 10.69 26.32
C GLU A 394 2.09 11.30 27.71
N ARG A 395 1.19 12.29 27.75
CA ARG A 395 0.77 12.93 29.02
C ARG A 395 0.10 11.94 29.98
N GLU A 396 -0.61 10.95 29.45
CA GLU A 396 -1.22 9.87 30.24
C GLU A 396 -0.19 8.78 30.64
N GLY A 397 1.10 8.98 30.32
CA GLY A 397 2.19 8.07 30.70
C GLY A 397 2.18 6.73 29.95
N VAL A 398 1.43 6.61 28.87
CA VAL A 398 1.38 5.39 28.07
C VAL A 398 2.60 5.36 27.15
N LYS A 399 3.44 4.35 27.28
CA LYS A 399 4.66 4.20 26.48
C LYS A 399 4.32 4.05 24.99
N LEU A 400 4.89 4.94 24.19
CA LEU A 400 4.74 4.90 22.74
C LEU A 400 5.39 3.66 22.12
N ASP A 401 4.68 3.04 21.21
CA ASP A 401 5.19 1.96 20.40
C ASP A 401 5.53 2.43 18.96
N VAL A 402 6.26 1.60 18.26
CA VAL A 402 6.67 1.85 16.87
C VAL A 402 5.45 2.04 15.95
N VAL A 403 4.33 1.37 16.26
CA VAL A 403 3.11 1.42 15.43
C VAL A 403 2.43 2.79 15.53
N ALA A 404 2.34 3.35 16.75
CA ALA A 404 1.80 4.70 16.93
C ALA A 404 2.62 5.74 16.17
N ILE A 405 3.94 5.72 16.35
CA ILE A 405 4.88 6.64 15.69
C ILE A 405 4.76 6.55 14.16
N THR A 406 4.83 5.35 13.60
CA THR A 406 4.73 5.16 12.15
C THR A 406 3.37 5.58 11.60
N SER A 407 2.29 5.40 12.36
CA SER A 407 0.95 5.85 11.98
C SER A 407 0.84 7.38 11.88
N VAL A 408 1.42 8.11 12.85
CA VAL A 408 1.45 9.57 12.81
C VAL A 408 2.33 10.08 11.66
N LEU A 409 3.50 9.49 11.43
CA LEU A 409 4.35 9.83 10.28
C LEU A 409 3.62 9.62 8.95
N HIS A 410 2.84 8.55 8.81
CA HIS A 410 1.99 8.34 7.64
C HIS A 410 0.89 9.40 7.50
N ALA A 411 0.32 9.90 8.63
CA ALA A 411 -0.64 11.01 8.61
C ALA A 411 0.01 12.28 8.07
N CYS A 412 1.18 12.66 8.58
CA CYS A 412 1.96 13.80 8.11
C CYS A 412 2.32 13.67 6.62
N ALA A 413 2.69 12.46 6.19
CA ALA A 413 2.99 12.16 4.80
C ALA A 413 1.79 12.33 3.86
N ARG A 414 0.58 12.00 4.33
CA ARG A 414 -0.66 12.14 3.54
C ARG A 414 -1.16 13.58 3.45
N SER A 415 -1.06 14.32 4.54
CA SER A 415 -1.44 15.73 4.57
C SER A 415 -0.39 16.65 3.93
N GLY A 416 0.82 16.15 3.64
CA GLY A 416 1.93 16.96 3.13
C GLY A 416 2.48 17.96 4.16
N SER A 417 2.17 17.79 5.45
CA SER A 417 2.59 18.70 6.51
C SER A 417 4.03 18.39 6.94
N LEU A 418 4.99 19.13 6.36
CA LEU A 418 6.40 18.99 6.71
C LEU A 418 6.70 19.44 8.15
N GLU A 419 6.03 20.48 8.62
CA GLU A 419 6.22 21.02 9.97
C GLU A 419 5.88 19.99 11.02
N ASN A 420 4.65 19.46 10.96
CA ASN A 420 4.21 18.38 11.84
C ASN A 420 5.12 17.14 11.76
N GLY A 421 5.62 16.82 10.56
CA GLY A 421 6.56 15.73 10.37
C GLY A 421 7.89 15.94 11.08
N LYS A 422 8.39 17.19 11.13
CA LYS A 422 9.59 17.56 11.87
C LYS A 422 9.40 17.47 13.38
N ASP A 423 8.26 17.92 13.90
CA ASP A 423 7.94 17.82 15.33
C ASP A 423 7.95 16.35 15.79
N VAL A 424 7.33 15.46 15.01
CA VAL A 424 7.37 14.01 15.28
C VAL A 424 8.80 13.46 15.20
N HIS A 425 9.61 13.93 14.25
CA HIS A 425 11.01 13.51 14.13
C HIS A 425 11.85 13.95 15.34
N ASP A 426 11.65 15.16 15.84
CA ASP A 426 12.35 15.64 17.02
C ASP A 426 11.92 14.88 18.29
N TYR A 427 10.63 14.51 18.35
CA TYR A 427 10.13 13.59 19.38
C TYR A 427 10.83 12.22 19.34
N ILE A 428 10.98 11.62 18.13
CA ILE A 428 11.67 10.34 17.92
C ILE A 428 13.12 10.40 18.40
N LYS A 429 13.82 11.52 18.13
CA LYS A 429 15.20 11.77 18.59
C LYS A 429 15.26 11.81 20.12
N ALA A 430 14.38 12.59 20.74
CA ALA A 430 14.33 12.75 22.20
C ALA A 430 14.13 11.41 22.92
N ASN A 431 13.40 10.47 22.32
CA ASN A 431 13.12 9.16 22.89
C ASN A 431 14.07 8.04 22.42
N ASN A 432 15.14 8.37 21.68
CA ASN A 432 16.14 7.42 21.16
C ASN A 432 15.56 6.26 20.31
N VAL A 433 14.47 6.49 19.58
CA VAL A 433 13.82 5.49 18.73
C VAL A 433 14.31 5.55 17.26
N GLU A 434 15.20 6.48 16.93
CA GLU A 434 15.77 6.66 15.59
C GLU A 434 16.51 5.42 15.05
N SER A 435 16.96 4.51 15.91
CA SER A 435 17.67 3.31 15.46
C SER A 435 16.75 2.22 14.92
N ASN A 436 15.43 2.38 15.06
CA ASN A 436 14.47 1.39 14.59
C ASN A 436 14.25 1.49 13.07
N LEU A 437 14.48 0.40 12.35
CA LEU A 437 14.39 0.33 10.89
C LEU A 437 13.01 0.76 10.35
N PHE A 438 11.92 0.36 11.01
CA PHE A 438 10.55 0.72 10.60
C PHE A 438 10.28 2.22 10.76
N VAL A 439 10.80 2.81 11.84
CA VAL A 439 10.69 4.26 12.10
C VAL A 439 11.51 5.04 11.08
N CYS A 440 12.75 4.62 10.79
CA CYS A 440 13.56 5.23 9.74
C CYS A 440 12.87 5.21 8.37
N ASN A 441 12.31 4.05 7.98
CA ASN A 441 11.60 3.91 6.70
C ASN A 441 10.36 4.81 6.64
N ALA A 442 9.61 4.94 7.74
CA ALA A 442 8.44 5.82 7.83
C ALA A 442 8.83 7.32 7.80
N LEU A 443 9.94 7.70 8.47
CA LEU A 443 10.49 9.06 8.40
C LEU A 443 10.91 9.43 6.98
N MET A 444 11.64 8.55 6.30
CA MET A 444 12.04 8.76 4.91
C MET A 444 10.84 8.90 3.99
N ASP A 445 9.80 8.05 4.13
CA ASP A 445 8.57 8.14 3.34
C ASP A 445 7.84 9.46 3.60
N MET A 446 7.77 9.90 4.86
CA MET A 446 7.18 11.18 5.25
C MET A 446 7.92 12.34 4.59
N TYR A 447 9.25 12.42 4.75
CA TYR A 447 10.03 13.50 4.15
C TYR A 447 9.96 13.48 2.62
N ALA A 448 10.02 12.30 2.00
CA ALA A 448 9.90 12.16 0.55
C ALA A 448 8.53 12.64 0.03
N LYS A 449 7.43 12.34 0.73
CA LYS A 449 6.09 12.79 0.36
C LYS A 449 5.86 14.28 0.61
N CYS A 450 6.50 14.84 1.64
CA CYS A 450 6.49 16.28 1.92
C CYS A 450 7.48 17.08 1.04
N GLY A 451 8.17 16.42 0.10
CA GLY A 451 9.08 17.09 -0.86
C GLY A 451 10.49 17.37 -0.33
N SER A 452 10.82 16.99 0.91
CA SER A 452 12.14 17.20 1.51
C SER A 452 13.05 15.99 1.32
N MET A 453 13.56 15.81 0.09
CA MET A 453 14.47 14.70 -0.23
C MET A 453 15.85 14.80 0.44
N GLU A 454 16.28 16.00 0.83
CA GLU A 454 17.54 16.20 1.55
C GLU A 454 17.48 15.58 2.95
N ASP A 455 16.38 15.84 3.69
CA ASP A 455 16.16 15.25 5.02
C ASP A 455 16.01 13.72 4.93
N ALA A 456 15.25 13.22 3.94
CA ALA A 456 15.13 11.79 3.70
C ALA A 456 16.49 11.12 3.44
N ASN A 457 17.35 11.75 2.59
CA ASN A 457 18.68 11.24 2.28
C ASN A 457 19.62 11.29 3.48
N SER A 458 19.49 12.30 4.35
CA SER A 458 20.26 12.40 5.60
C SER A 458 19.99 11.20 6.51
N ILE A 459 18.69 10.81 6.67
CA ILE A 459 18.31 9.64 7.46
C ILE A 459 18.87 8.37 6.81
N PHE A 460 18.64 8.18 5.50
CA PHE A 460 19.12 7.01 4.76
C PHE A 460 20.64 6.82 4.90
N SER A 461 21.40 7.90 4.85
CA SER A 461 22.87 7.86 4.95
C SER A 461 23.35 7.42 6.34
N ARG A 462 22.60 7.80 7.41
CA ARG A 462 22.92 7.45 8.81
C ARG A 462 22.49 6.02 9.21
N MET A 463 21.60 5.40 8.44
CA MET A 463 21.15 4.03 8.74
C MET A 463 22.29 3.03 8.65
N ALA A 464 22.52 2.26 9.73
CA ALA A 464 23.52 1.21 9.79
C ALA A 464 23.16 0.00 8.92
N VAL A 465 21.88 -0.36 8.89
CA VAL A 465 21.34 -1.47 8.09
C VAL A 465 20.25 -0.92 7.19
N LYS A 466 20.34 -1.24 5.91
CA LYS A 466 19.37 -0.83 4.88
C LYS A 466 18.70 -2.07 4.31
N ASP A 467 17.39 -2.16 4.44
CA ASP A 467 16.61 -3.24 3.83
C ASP A 467 16.07 -2.83 2.45
N ILE A 468 15.42 -3.75 1.77
CA ILE A 468 14.83 -3.50 0.46
C ILE A 468 13.76 -2.39 0.50
N ILE A 469 13.08 -2.23 1.65
CA ILE A 469 12.06 -1.18 1.84
C ILE A 469 12.73 0.19 1.92
N SER A 470 13.86 0.31 2.61
CA SER A 470 14.65 1.54 2.69
C SER A 470 15.07 2.03 1.31
N TRP A 471 15.62 1.12 0.48
CA TRP A 471 16.00 1.44 -0.90
C TRP A 471 14.80 1.82 -1.77
N ASN A 472 13.69 1.06 -1.68
CA ASN A 472 12.48 1.33 -2.44
C ASN A 472 11.85 2.67 -2.06
N THR A 473 11.89 3.05 -0.77
CA THR A 473 11.40 4.34 -0.29
C THR A 473 12.19 5.50 -0.90
N MET A 474 13.52 5.40 -0.94
CA MET A 474 14.36 6.43 -1.54
C MET A 474 14.21 6.50 -3.06
N ILE A 475 14.23 5.35 -3.75
CA ILE A 475 14.04 5.30 -5.22
C ILE A 475 12.67 5.88 -5.59
N GLY A 476 11.61 5.45 -4.90
CA GLY A 476 10.26 5.95 -5.13
C GLY A 476 10.11 7.44 -4.77
N GLY A 477 10.74 7.88 -3.69
CA GLY A 477 10.79 9.27 -3.27
C GLY A 477 11.45 10.17 -4.32
N TYR A 478 12.64 9.84 -4.79
CA TYR A 478 13.31 10.58 -5.87
C TYR A 478 12.50 10.59 -7.17
N SER A 479 11.90 9.46 -7.54
CA SER A 479 11.06 9.36 -8.74
C SER A 479 9.84 10.29 -8.67
N LYS A 480 9.16 10.35 -7.52
CA LYS A 480 7.98 11.20 -7.31
C LYS A 480 8.31 12.69 -7.21
N ASN A 481 9.47 13.02 -6.65
CA ASN A 481 9.92 14.41 -6.50
C ASN A 481 10.62 14.96 -7.75
N CYS A 482 10.39 14.36 -8.92
CA CYS A 482 10.96 14.82 -10.20
C CYS A 482 12.51 14.85 -10.22
N LEU A 483 13.13 13.93 -9.49
CA LEU A 483 14.60 13.74 -9.42
C LEU A 483 15.00 12.38 -10.00
N PRO A 484 14.64 12.07 -11.26
CA PRO A 484 14.80 10.74 -11.82
C PRO A 484 16.25 10.28 -11.95
N ASN A 485 17.19 11.20 -12.13
CA ASN A 485 18.61 10.87 -12.19
C ASN A 485 19.13 10.34 -10.84
N GLU A 486 18.67 10.91 -9.74
CA GLU A 486 19.02 10.44 -8.40
C GLU A 486 18.37 9.08 -8.11
N ALA A 487 17.13 8.86 -8.55
CA ALA A 487 16.50 7.55 -8.46
C ALA A 487 17.31 6.45 -9.19
N LEU A 488 17.83 6.75 -10.39
CA LEU A 488 18.71 5.82 -11.14
C LEU A 488 20.07 5.58 -10.46
N LYS A 489 20.66 6.60 -9.82
CA LYS A 489 21.87 6.45 -9.02
C LYS A 489 21.63 5.56 -7.80
N MET A 490 20.49 5.74 -7.12
CA MET A 490 20.08 4.90 -5.98
C MET A 490 19.88 3.45 -6.40
N LEU A 491 19.23 3.18 -7.53
CA LEU A 491 19.12 1.83 -8.07
C LEU A 491 20.50 1.23 -8.36
N ALA A 492 21.42 1.98 -8.97
CA ALA A 492 22.76 1.50 -9.25
C ALA A 492 23.56 1.20 -7.98
N ALA A 493 23.34 1.95 -6.90
CA ALA A 493 23.94 1.68 -5.59
C ALA A 493 23.31 0.43 -4.96
N MET A 494 21.98 0.31 -4.98
CA MET A 494 21.25 -0.85 -4.47
C MET A 494 21.69 -2.18 -5.11
N LEU A 495 21.91 -2.18 -6.43
CA LEU A 495 22.32 -3.38 -7.18
C LEU A 495 23.70 -3.96 -6.76
N LYS A 496 24.51 -3.22 -6.01
CA LYS A 496 25.77 -3.70 -5.44
C LYS A 496 25.54 -4.52 -4.17
N GLU A 497 24.43 -4.32 -3.48
CA GLU A 497 24.13 -4.90 -2.17
C GLU A 497 22.96 -5.88 -2.22
N LEU A 498 21.92 -5.55 -2.98
CA LEU A 498 20.66 -6.27 -2.99
C LEU A 498 20.12 -6.46 -4.42
N LYS A 499 19.31 -7.52 -4.60
CA LYS A 499 18.57 -7.73 -5.84
C LYS A 499 17.24 -6.94 -5.79
N PRO A 500 16.83 -6.29 -6.90
CA PRO A 500 15.55 -5.58 -6.96
C PRO A 500 14.38 -6.57 -6.92
N ASP A 501 13.32 -6.19 -6.20
CA ASP A 501 12.04 -6.88 -6.20
C ASP A 501 11.04 -6.21 -7.18
N SER A 502 9.82 -6.74 -7.25
CA SER A 502 8.76 -6.18 -8.10
C SER A 502 8.46 -4.71 -7.74
N ARG A 503 8.53 -4.38 -6.44
CA ARG A 503 8.29 -3.03 -5.94
C ARG A 503 9.38 -2.04 -6.35
N THR A 504 10.65 -2.46 -6.28
CA THR A 504 11.79 -1.68 -6.82
C THR A 504 11.56 -1.34 -8.28
N LEU A 505 11.16 -2.35 -9.08
CA LEU A 505 10.94 -2.18 -10.52
C LEU A 505 9.76 -1.24 -10.80
N ALA A 506 8.66 -1.36 -10.07
CA ALA A 506 7.52 -0.45 -10.16
C ALA A 506 7.88 1.00 -9.78
N CYS A 507 8.80 1.21 -8.83
CA CYS A 507 9.26 2.54 -8.40
C CYS A 507 10.22 3.20 -9.39
N ILE A 508 11.08 2.44 -10.09
CA ILE A 508 12.10 3.00 -10.98
C ILE A 508 11.60 3.24 -12.41
N LEU A 509 10.63 2.46 -12.90
CA LEU A 509 10.09 2.61 -14.25
C LEU A 509 9.53 4.01 -14.53
N PRO A 510 8.79 4.67 -13.60
CA PRO A 510 8.35 6.06 -13.77
C PRO A 510 9.51 7.07 -13.90
N ALA A 511 10.65 6.83 -13.23
CA ALA A 511 11.83 7.67 -13.39
C ALA A 511 12.44 7.53 -14.79
N CYS A 512 12.50 6.32 -15.33
CA CYS A 512 12.91 6.10 -16.73
C CYS A 512 11.92 6.74 -17.72
N ALA A 513 10.63 6.65 -17.42
CA ALA A 513 9.57 7.24 -18.24
C ALA A 513 9.65 8.76 -18.31
N SER A 514 9.94 9.43 -17.17
CA SER A 514 10.07 10.89 -17.10
C SER A 514 11.28 11.40 -17.90
N LEU A 515 12.38 10.65 -17.89
CA LEU A 515 13.58 10.96 -18.70
C LEU A 515 13.43 10.56 -20.16
N ALA A 516 12.37 9.85 -20.52
CA ALA A 516 12.25 9.15 -21.80
C ALA A 516 13.46 8.25 -22.13
N ALA A 517 14.05 7.64 -21.10
CA ALA A 517 15.26 6.82 -21.17
C ALA A 517 14.91 5.40 -21.67
N LEU A 518 14.69 5.27 -22.98
CA LEU A 518 14.20 4.05 -23.62
C LEU A 518 15.14 2.86 -23.45
N GLU A 519 16.44 3.06 -23.63
CA GLU A 519 17.41 1.95 -23.57
C GLU A 519 17.52 1.40 -22.14
N ARG A 520 17.55 2.26 -21.13
CA ARG A 520 17.47 1.85 -19.72
C ARG A 520 16.16 1.12 -19.41
N GLY A 521 15.04 1.64 -19.93
CA GLY A 521 13.74 0.97 -19.82
C GLY A 521 13.74 -0.43 -20.41
N LYS A 522 14.39 -0.65 -21.55
CA LYS A 522 14.54 -1.98 -22.17
C LYS A 522 15.41 -2.93 -21.34
N GLU A 523 16.49 -2.44 -20.72
CA GLU A 523 17.32 -3.23 -19.82
C GLU A 523 16.49 -3.74 -18.63
N ILE A 524 15.70 -2.86 -18.01
CA ILE A 524 14.78 -3.21 -16.91
C ILE A 524 13.69 -4.16 -17.39
N HIS A 525 13.13 -3.95 -18.58
CA HIS A 525 12.14 -4.85 -19.19
C HIS A 525 12.71 -6.26 -19.38
N GLY A 526 13.94 -6.36 -19.90
CA GLY A 526 14.61 -7.65 -20.02
C GLY A 526 14.84 -8.35 -18.67
N HIS A 527 15.08 -7.58 -17.58
CA HIS A 527 15.18 -8.12 -16.24
C HIS A 527 13.81 -8.60 -15.71
N ILE A 528 12.74 -7.84 -15.96
CA ILE A 528 11.35 -8.19 -15.60
C ILE A 528 10.96 -9.52 -16.21
N LEU A 529 11.20 -9.70 -17.51
CA LEU A 529 10.85 -10.93 -18.23
C LEU A 529 11.63 -12.15 -17.72
N ARG A 530 12.95 -12.02 -17.54
CA ARG A 530 13.81 -13.12 -17.08
C ARG A 530 13.46 -13.62 -15.68
N ASN A 531 12.94 -12.74 -14.81
CA ASN A 531 12.59 -13.09 -13.43
C ASN A 531 11.08 -13.28 -13.20
N GLY A 532 10.26 -13.24 -14.25
CA GLY A 532 8.83 -13.47 -14.17
C GLY A 532 8.01 -12.35 -13.48
N TYR A 533 8.59 -11.17 -13.27
CA TYR A 533 7.91 -10.06 -12.60
C TYR A 533 6.80 -9.41 -13.43
N PHE A 534 6.64 -9.78 -14.69
CA PHE A 534 5.54 -9.28 -15.54
C PHE A 534 4.16 -9.73 -15.04
N SER A 535 4.10 -10.83 -14.28
CA SER A 535 2.87 -11.29 -13.61
C SER A 535 2.38 -10.34 -12.50
N ASP A 536 3.27 -9.47 -11.97
CA ASP A 536 2.89 -8.40 -11.06
C ASP A 536 2.27 -7.25 -11.86
N ARG A 537 0.96 -6.99 -11.63
CA ARG A 537 0.18 -5.98 -12.36
C ARG A 537 0.75 -4.56 -12.22
N HIS A 538 1.30 -4.21 -11.07
CA HIS A 538 1.91 -2.89 -10.87
C HIS A 538 3.15 -2.70 -11.74
N VAL A 539 3.98 -3.74 -11.87
CA VAL A 539 5.14 -3.74 -12.75
C VAL A 539 4.71 -3.68 -14.21
N ALA A 540 3.72 -4.47 -14.60
CA ALA A 540 3.18 -4.48 -15.96
C ALA A 540 2.61 -3.11 -16.36
N ASN A 541 1.79 -2.50 -15.51
CA ASN A 541 1.22 -1.16 -15.74
C ASN A 541 2.32 -0.08 -15.83
N ALA A 542 3.32 -0.12 -14.94
CA ALA A 542 4.45 0.81 -14.99
C ALA A 542 5.31 0.63 -16.26
N LEU A 543 5.40 -0.61 -16.76
CA LEU A 543 6.13 -0.90 -18.01
C LEU A 543 5.36 -0.41 -19.24
N VAL A 544 4.04 -0.55 -19.27
CA VAL A 544 3.17 0.05 -20.30
C VAL A 544 3.34 1.57 -20.30
N ASP A 545 3.24 2.22 -19.12
CA ASP A 545 3.43 3.68 -18.98
C ASP A 545 4.81 4.14 -19.45
N LEU A 546 5.86 3.37 -19.16
CA LEU A 546 7.21 3.64 -19.65
C LEU A 546 7.23 3.72 -21.19
N TYR A 547 6.69 2.70 -21.90
CA TYR A 547 6.72 2.68 -23.35
C TYR A 547 5.83 3.74 -23.97
N VAL A 548 4.69 4.05 -23.35
CA VAL A 548 3.87 5.23 -23.71
C VAL A 548 4.72 6.49 -23.63
N LYS A 549 5.36 6.76 -22.50
CA LYS A 549 6.14 7.99 -22.26
C LYS A 549 7.49 8.04 -22.99
N CYS A 550 7.98 6.91 -23.52
CA CYS A 550 9.13 6.83 -24.40
C CYS A 550 8.76 6.90 -25.91
N GLY A 551 7.48 7.05 -26.25
CA GLY A 551 7.04 7.18 -27.64
C GLY A 551 7.06 5.87 -28.42
N VAL A 552 6.87 4.71 -27.78
CA VAL A 552 6.84 3.37 -28.40
C VAL A 552 5.46 2.73 -28.18
N LEU A 553 4.44 3.41 -28.71
CA LEU A 553 3.05 3.09 -28.43
C LEU A 553 2.63 1.67 -28.87
N ALA A 554 3.16 1.17 -29.98
CA ALA A 554 2.87 -0.18 -30.46
C ALA A 554 3.31 -1.26 -29.46
N LEU A 555 4.47 -1.08 -28.82
CA LEU A 555 4.95 -2.02 -27.80
C LEU A 555 4.16 -1.86 -26.50
N ALA A 556 3.77 -0.63 -26.15
CA ALA A 556 2.89 -0.39 -25.00
C ALA A 556 1.55 -1.13 -25.17
N ARG A 557 0.91 -1.06 -26.34
CA ARG A 557 -0.32 -1.80 -26.64
C ARG A 557 -0.12 -3.31 -26.56
N LEU A 558 0.96 -3.83 -27.15
CA LEU A 558 1.27 -5.26 -27.07
C LEU A 558 1.38 -5.74 -25.62
N LEU A 559 2.11 -5.01 -24.78
CA LEU A 559 2.26 -5.35 -23.36
C LEU A 559 0.94 -5.24 -22.61
N PHE A 560 0.15 -4.21 -22.89
CA PHE A 560 -1.18 -4.07 -22.33
C PHE A 560 -2.08 -5.27 -22.68
N ASP A 561 -2.04 -5.72 -23.93
CA ASP A 561 -2.85 -6.87 -24.38
C ASP A 561 -2.40 -8.17 -23.68
N MET A 562 -1.12 -8.30 -23.32
CA MET A 562 -0.56 -9.45 -22.60
C MET A 562 -0.94 -9.48 -21.11
N ILE A 563 -1.45 -8.39 -20.51
CA ILE A 563 -1.90 -8.40 -19.12
C ILE A 563 -3.15 -9.27 -19.00
N SER A 564 -3.05 -10.37 -18.28
CA SER A 564 -4.13 -11.35 -18.14
C SER A 564 -5.33 -10.83 -17.34
N SER A 565 -5.11 -10.00 -16.33
CA SER A 565 -6.16 -9.38 -15.50
C SER A 565 -5.95 -7.88 -15.46
N LYS A 566 -6.57 -7.16 -16.40
CA LYS A 566 -6.49 -5.71 -16.50
C LYS A 566 -7.36 -5.07 -15.42
N ASP A 567 -6.77 -4.12 -14.68
CA ASP A 567 -7.50 -3.28 -13.73
C ASP A 567 -7.77 -1.89 -14.34
N LEU A 568 -8.50 -1.06 -13.61
CA LEU A 568 -8.80 0.31 -14.01
C LEU A 568 -7.55 1.12 -14.39
N VAL A 569 -6.43 0.91 -13.65
CA VAL A 569 -5.15 1.59 -13.93
C VAL A 569 -4.58 1.15 -15.27
N SER A 570 -4.64 -0.15 -15.60
CA SER A 570 -4.18 -0.67 -16.89
C SER A 570 -4.86 0.04 -18.07
N TRP A 571 -6.19 0.13 -18.01
CA TRP A 571 -6.98 0.79 -19.04
C TRP A 571 -6.72 2.29 -19.11
N THR A 572 -6.69 2.97 -17.97
CA THR A 572 -6.47 4.42 -17.89
C THR A 572 -5.11 4.84 -18.45
N VAL A 573 -4.05 4.04 -18.19
CA VAL A 573 -2.70 4.29 -18.76
C VAL A 573 -2.72 4.22 -20.28
N MET A 574 -3.44 3.27 -20.88
CA MET A 574 -3.53 3.18 -22.35
C MET A 574 -4.38 4.29 -22.95
N ILE A 575 -5.53 4.63 -22.34
CA ILE A 575 -6.40 5.74 -22.78
C ILE A 575 -5.61 7.06 -22.77
N ALA A 576 -4.95 7.36 -21.64
CA ALA A 576 -4.10 8.54 -21.52
C ALA A 576 -2.94 8.52 -22.52
N GLY A 577 -2.35 7.34 -22.71
CA GLY A 577 -1.29 7.12 -23.68
C GLY A 577 -1.71 7.49 -25.09
N TYR A 578 -2.82 6.98 -25.56
CA TYR A 578 -3.37 7.34 -26.88
C TYR A 578 -3.66 8.83 -26.98
N GLY A 579 -4.25 9.45 -25.95
CA GLY A 579 -4.49 10.89 -25.89
C GLY A 579 -3.21 11.71 -26.04
N MET A 580 -2.16 11.37 -25.32
CA MET A 580 -0.84 12.04 -25.39
C MET A 580 -0.21 11.94 -26.77
N HIS A 581 -0.49 10.88 -27.51
CA HIS A 581 0.05 10.65 -28.86
C HIS A 581 -0.82 11.21 -30.00
N GLY A 582 -2.00 11.79 -29.64
CA GLY A 582 -2.94 12.36 -30.61
C GLY A 582 -3.78 11.33 -31.36
N PHE A 583 -3.96 10.14 -30.79
CA PHE A 583 -4.77 9.03 -31.31
C PHE A 583 -6.08 8.94 -30.52
N ALA A 584 -6.93 9.96 -30.64
CA ALA A 584 -8.16 10.06 -29.83
C ALA A 584 -9.18 8.96 -30.16
N ASN A 585 -9.26 8.52 -31.42
CA ASN A 585 -10.20 7.46 -31.81
C ASN A 585 -9.83 6.15 -31.11
N GLU A 586 -8.53 5.85 -31.04
CA GLU A 586 -8.01 4.69 -30.33
C GLU A 586 -8.23 4.81 -28.82
N ALA A 587 -8.12 6.03 -28.26
CA ALA A 587 -8.46 6.27 -26.87
C ALA A 587 -9.94 6.01 -26.59
N ILE A 588 -10.85 6.47 -27.48
CA ILE A 588 -12.29 6.23 -27.38
C ILE A 588 -12.62 4.74 -27.49
N THR A 589 -12.00 4.06 -28.45
CA THR A 589 -12.18 2.61 -28.62
C THR A 589 -11.73 1.87 -27.34
N THR A 590 -10.56 2.21 -26.82
CA THR A 590 -10.03 1.59 -25.59
C THR A 590 -10.92 1.88 -24.36
N PHE A 591 -11.51 3.07 -24.27
CA PHE A 591 -12.46 3.42 -23.21
C PHE A 591 -13.75 2.57 -23.31
N ASN A 592 -14.24 2.34 -24.53
CA ASN A 592 -15.41 1.47 -24.73
C ASN A 592 -15.04 0.00 -24.43
N GLU A 593 -13.88 -0.50 -24.86
CA GLU A 593 -13.36 -1.84 -24.52
C GLU A 593 -13.32 -2.04 -23.00
N MET A 594 -12.92 -1.02 -22.24
CA MET A 594 -12.92 -1.05 -20.77
C MET A 594 -14.32 -1.24 -20.19
N ARG A 595 -15.31 -0.51 -20.71
CA ARG A 595 -16.73 -0.64 -20.29
C ARG A 595 -17.29 -2.00 -20.65
N ASP A 596 -17.01 -2.49 -21.86
CA ASP A 596 -17.45 -3.79 -22.35
C ASP A 596 -16.83 -4.94 -21.52
N ALA A 597 -15.64 -4.73 -20.97
CA ALA A 597 -14.99 -5.65 -20.03
C ALA A 597 -15.58 -5.58 -18.60
N GLY A 598 -16.62 -4.78 -18.36
CA GLY A 598 -17.27 -4.63 -17.06
C GLY A 598 -16.46 -3.81 -16.04
N ILE A 599 -15.47 -3.03 -16.47
CA ILE A 599 -14.70 -2.15 -15.60
C ILE A 599 -15.36 -0.77 -15.59
N GLU A 600 -15.86 -0.36 -14.43
CA GLU A 600 -16.46 0.97 -14.26
C GLU A 600 -15.41 2.08 -14.33
N PRO A 601 -15.60 3.10 -15.20
CA PRO A 601 -14.75 4.27 -15.27
C PRO A 601 -14.80 5.10 -13.99
N ASP A 602 -13.65 5.60 -13.56
CA ASP A 602 -13.52 6.55 -12.46
C ASP A 602 -13.25 7.98 -12.98
N GLU A 603 -13.09 8.92 -12.05
CA GLU A 603 -12.74 10.32 -12.33
C GLU A 603 -11.49 10.44 -13.23
N VAL A 604 -10.46 9.62 -13.00
CA VAL A 604 -9.19 9.66 -13.74
C VAL A 604 -9.36 9.14 -15.16
N SER A 605 -10.21 8.15 -15.35
CA SER A 605 -10.57 7.63 -16.67
C SER A 605 -11.27 8.69 -17.52
N PHE A 606 -12.19 9.47 -16.91
CA PHE A 606 -12.86 10.59 -17.59
C PHE A 606 -11.90 11.74 -17.86
N ILE A 607 -10.99 12.09 -16.96
CA ILE A 607 -9.93 13.06 -17.25
C ILE A 607 -9.13 12.63 -18.47
N SER A 608 -8.73 11.35 -18.52
CA SER A 608 -7.89 10.79 -19.58
C SER A 608 -8.56 10.85 -20.96
N ILE A 609 -9.87 10.53 -21.04
CA ILE A 609 -10.60 10.60 -22.32
C ILE A 609 -10.94 12.04 -22.72
N LEU A 610 -11.29 12.91 -21.79
CA LEU A 610 -11.50 14.34 -22.06
C LEU A 610 -10.21 15.02 -22.53
N TYR A 611 -9.06 14.67 -21.94
CA TYR A 611 -7.75 15.10 -22.41
C TYR A 611 -7.48 14.64 -23.85
N ALA A 612 -7.79 13.40 -24.18
CA ALA A 612 -7.64 12.90 -25.56
C ALA A 612 -8.51 13.66 -26.56
N CYS A 613 -9.77 13.95 -26.17
CA CYS A 613 -10.69 14.76 -26.99
C CYS A 613 -10.16 16.19 -27.15
N SER A 614 -9.67 16.83 -26.08
CA SER A 614 -9.11 18.20 -26.14
C SER A 614 -7.91 18.28 -27.08
N HIS A 615 -6.99 17.35 -26.98
CA HIS A 615 -5.77 17.34 -27.80
C HIS A 615 -6.00 16.97 -29.27
N SER A 616 -7.19 16.49 -29.61
CA SER A 616 -7.57 16.15 -31.00
C SER A 616 -8.72 17.01 -31.56
N GLY A 617 -9.26 17.93 -30.75
CA GLY A 617 -10.32 18.86 -31.17
C GLY A 617 -11.69 18.22 -31.35
N LEU A 618 -11.95 17.08 -30.69
CA LEU A 618 -13.20 16.34 -30.77
C LEU A 618 -14.24 16.95 -29.82
N LEU A 619 -14.84 18.06 -30.20
CA LEU A 619 -15.72 18.86 -29.35
C LEU A 619 -16.99 18.11 -28.95
N GLU A 620 -17.64 17.44 -29.90
CA GLU A 620 -18.89 16.71 -29.66
C GLU A 620 -18.66 15.52 -28.72
N GLU A 621 -17.58 14.75 -28.96
CA GLU A 621 -17.21 13.61 -28.10
C GLU A 621 -16.84 14.09 -26.68
N GLY A 622 -16.13 15.20 -26.56
CA GLY A 622 -15.81 15.79 -25.26
C GLY A 622 -17.06 16.11 -24.45
N TRP A 623 -18.06 16.75 -25.06
CA TRP A 623 -19.33 17.01 -24.39
C TRP A 623 -20.10 15.73 -24.08
N ARG A 624 -20.08 14.73 -24.96
CA ARG A 624 -20.69 13.43 -24.73
C ARG A 624 -20.11 12.75 -23.49
N PHE A 625 -18.77 12.67 -23.38
CA PHE A 625 -18.13 12.03 -22.22
C PHE A 625 -18.33 12.84 -20.93
N PHE A 626 -18.33 14.16 -20.99
CA PHE A 626 -18.63 15.00 -19.84
C PHE A 626 -20.06 14.80 -19.33
N TYR A 627 -21.03 14.59 -20.25
CA TYR A 627 -22.41 14.27 -19.92
C TYR A 627 -22.55 12.87 -19.33
N ILE A 628 -21.95 11.85 -19.96
CA ILE A 628 -21.95 10.46 -19.51
C ILE A 628 -21.38 10.37 -18.08
N MET A 629 -20.26 11.03 -17.81
CA MET A 629 -19.65 11.08 -16.48
C MET A 629 -20.65 11.52 -15.39
N ARG A 630 -21.41 12.58 -15.67
CA ARG A 630 -22.34 13.16 -14.70
C ARG A 630 -23.61 12.35 -14.52
N ASN A 631 -24.22 11.92 -15.63
CA ASN A 631 -25.59 11.39 -15.61
C ASN A 631 -25.63 9.87 -15.54
N ASP A 632 -24.70 9.17 -16.20
CA ASP A 632 -24.69 7.70 -16.23
C ASP A 632 -23.88 7.13 -15.05
N TYR A 633 -22.81 7.81 -14.65
CA TYR A 633 -21.91 7.34 -13.57
C TYR A 633 -22.01 8.15 -12.26
N ASN A 634 -22.87 9.19 -12.21
CA ASN A 634 -23.01 10.08 -11.04
C ASN A 634 -21.68 10.62 -10.49
N ILE A 635 -20.70 10.87 -11.37
CA ILE A 635 -19.41 11.44 -10.99
C ILE A 635 -19.50 12.96 -11.10
N GLU A 636 -19.38 13.64 -9.95
CA GLU A 636 -19.33 15.11 -9.95
C GLU A 636 -18.02 15.62 -10.56
N PRO A 637 -18.10 16.55 -11.55
CA PRO A 637 -16.91 17.08 -12.21
C PRO A 637 -16.01 17.82 -11.24
N LYS A 638 -14.73 17.45 -11.20
CA LYS A 638 -13.66 18.15 -10.49
C LYS A 638 -12.99 19.17 -11.39
N LEU A 639 -12.11 19.99 -10.80
CA LEU A 639 -11.42 21.07 -11.48
C LEU A 639 -10.69 20.62 -12.75
N GLU A 640 -10.08 19.43 -12.72
CA GLU A 640 -9.35 18.84 -13.84
C GLU A 640 -10.26 18.52 -15.03
N HIS A 641 -11.50 18.06 -14.78
CA HIS A 641 -12.48 17.82 -15.84
C HIS A 641 -12.90 19.13 -16.52
N TYR A 642 -13.15 20.16 -15.70
CA TYR A 642 -13.43 21.51 -16.22
C TYR A 642 -12.25 22.06 -17.02
N ALA A 643 -11.01 21.87 -16.55
CA ALA A 643 -9.82 22.31 -17.26
C ALA A 643 -9.69 21.63 -18.64
N CYS A 644 -9.97 20.34 -18.76
CA CYS A 644 -9.98 19.64 -20.04
C CYS A 644 -11.05 20.19 -21.00
N MET A 645 -12.25 20.48 -20.50
CA MET A 645 -13.33 21.03 -21.32
C MET A 645 -13.04 22.47 -21.74
N VAL A 646 -12.49 23.30 -20.86
CA VAL A 646 -12.05 24.66 -21.19
C VAL A 646 -10.92 24.64 -22.22
N ASP A 647 -9.94 23.75 -22.09
CA ASP A 647 -8.86 23.57 -23.08
C ASP A 647 -9.42 23.13 -24.45
N LEU A 648 -10.40 22.20 -24.45
CA LEU A 648 -11.09 21.75 -25.67
C LEU A 648 -11.82 22.90 -26.36
N LEU A 649 -12.63 23.66 -25.62
CA LEU A 649 -13.35 24.82 -26.16
C LEU A 649 -12.38 25.89 -26.69
N SER A 650 -11.30 26.12 -25.95
CA SER A 650 -10.29 27.13 -26.33
C SER A 650 -9.53 26.74 -27.58
N ARG A 651 -9.12 25.47 -27.70
CA ARG A 651 -8.43 24.94 -28.89
C ARG A 651 -9.32 24.85 -30.13
N THR A 652 -10.64 24.72 -29.98
CA THR A 652 -11.59 24.70 -31.09
C THR A 652 -12.10 26.09 -31.49
N GLY A 653 -11.56 27.16 -30.90
CA GLY A 653 -11.90 28.54 -31.24
C GLY A 653 -13.16 29.09 -30.55
N ASN A 654 -13.77 28.31 -29.67
CA ASN A 654 -14.97 28.72 -28.94
C ASN A 654 -14.62 29.52 -27.67
N LEU A 655 -13.77 30.56 -27.79
CA LEU A 655 -13.21 31.32 -26.63
C LEU A 655 -14.31 31.96 -25.76
N SER A 656 -15.34 32.53 -26.39
CA SER A 656 -16.47 33.13 -25.65
C SER A 656 -17.25 32.07 -24.88
N LYS A 657 -17.44 30.87 -25.46
CA LYS A 657 -18.09 29.77 -24.76
C LYS A 657 -17.22 29.25 -23.62
N ALA A 658 -15.89 29.15 -23.82
CA ALA A 658 -14.94 28.77 -22.78
C ALA A 658 -14.99 29.69 -21.56
N PHE A 659 -15.02 31.05 -21.83
CA PHE A 659 -15.11 32.04 -20.78
C PHE A 659 -16.45 31.95 -20.00
N HIS A 660 -17.59 31.82 -20.71
CA HIS A 660 -18.89 31.61 -20.08
C HIS A 660 -19.00 30.28 -19.30
N PHE A 661 -18.33 29.25 -19.77
CA PHE A 661 -18.31 27.98 -19.09
C PHE A 661 -17.56 28.07 -17.75
N ILE A 662 -16.44 28.83 -17.70
CA ILE A 662 -15.71 29.12 -16.46
C ILE A 662 -16.59 29.91 -15.47
N GLU A 663 -17.31 30.95 -15.93
CA GLU A 663 -18.19 31.73 -15.07
C GLU A 663 -19.33 30.93 -14.42
N ARG A 664 -19.72 29.80 -15.03
CA ARG A 664 -20.77 28.89 -14.53
C ARG A 664 -20.26 27.70 -13.75
N MET A 665 -18.95 27.57 -13.58
CA MET A 665 -18.39 26.50 -12.79
C MET A 665 -18.80 26.62 -11.31
N PRO A 666 -19.21 25.51 -10.66
CA PRO A 666 -19.54 25.53 -9.23
C PRO A 666 -18.27 25.58 -8.34
N ILE A 667 -17.10 25.38 -8.94
CA ILE A 667 -15.79 25.35 -8.28
C ILE A 667 -14.99 26.57 -8.76
N ALA A 668 -14.27 27.22 -7.85
CA ALA A 668 -13.41 28.35 -8.20
C ALA A 668 -12.31 27.92 -9.19
N PRO A 669 -12.20 28.58 -10.36
CA PRO A 669 -11.19 28.24 -11.37
C PRO A 669 -9.79 28.62 -10.89
N ASP A 670 -8.84 27.72 -11.11
CA ASP A 670 -7.42 27.92 -10.85
C ASP A 670 -6.68 28.56 -12.06
N ALA A 671 -5.38 28.78 -11.90
CA ALA A 671 -4.54 29.32 -12.96
C ALA A 671 -4.43 28.36 -14.17
N THR A 672 -4.65 27.07 -14.01
CA THR A 672 -4.60 26.07 -15.09
C THR A 672 -5.81 26.26 -16.03
N VAL A 673 -7.00 26.45 -15.48
CA VAL A 673 -8.24 26.69 -16.24
C VAL A 673 -8.13 28.00 -17.03
N TRP A 674 -7.72 29.08 -16.39
CA TRP A 674 -7.52 30.38 -17.08
C TRP A 674 -6.38 30.33 -18.08
N GLY A 675 -5.29 29.56 -17.77
CA GLY A 675 -4.17 29.34 -18.66
C GLY A 675 -4.55 28.63 -19.95
N ALA A 676 -5.53 27.75 -19.93
CA ALA A 676 -6.07 27.09 -21.12
C ALA A 676 -6.74 28.11 -22.07
N VAL A 677 -7.52 29.05 -21.52
CA VAL A 677 -8.10 30.16 -22.32
C VAL A 677 -6.98 31.05 -22.89
N LEU A 678 -5.97 31.38 -22.09
CA LEU A 678 -4.84 32.19 -22.54
C LEU A 678 -4.07 31.52 -23.70
N CYS A 679 -3.93 30.19 -23.65
CA CYS A 679 -3.38 29.41 -24.77
C CYS A 679 -4.27 29.50 -26.02
N GLY A 680 -5.58 29.41 -25.86
CA GLY A 680 -6.53 29.60 -26.95
C GLY A 680 -6.47 31.01 -27.56
N CYS A 681 -6.36 32.04 -26.72
CA CYS A 681 -6.19 33.43 -27.20
C CYS A 681 -4.96 33.59 -28.10
N ARG A 682 -3.88 32.87 -27.78
CA ARG A 682 -2.69 32.83 -28.64
C ARG A 682 -2.97 32.19 -30.00
N ILE A 683 -3.71 31.07 -30.04
CA ILE A 683 -4.00 30.35 -31.27
C ILE A 683 -4.86 31.20 -32.21
N TYR A 684 -5.83 31.92 -31.67
CA TYR A 684 -6.82 32.71 -32.41
C TYR A 684 -6.54 34.22 -32.43
N HIS A 685 -5.38 34.65 -31.91
CA HIS A 685 -4.88 36.02 -31.91
C HIS A 685 -5.83 37.03 -31.23
N ASP A 686 -6.61 36.58 -30.23
CA ASP A 686 -7.49 37.47 -29.43
C ASP A 686 -6.71 38.13 -28.31
N VAL A 687 -6.12 39.28 -28.61
CA VAL A 687 -5.29 40.06 -27.67
C VAL A 687 -6.13 40.65 -26.53
N LYS A 688 -7.36 41.10 -26.82
CA LYS A 688 -8.22 41.73 -25.81
C LYS A 688 -8.66 40.78 -24.72
N LEU A 689 -9.04 39.57 -25.11
CA LEU A 689 -9.39 38.55 -24.16
C LEU A 689 -8.15 38.05 -23.39
N ALA A 690 -7.00 37.95 -24.08
CA ALA A 690 -5.73 37.55 -23.45
C ALA A 690 -5.30 38.48 -22.31
N GLU A 691 -5.48 39.80 -22.48
CA GLU A 691 -5.17 40.80 -21.45
C GLU A 691 -6.03 40.60 -20.20
N ARG A 692 -7.34 40.41 -20.36
CA ARG A 692 -8.28 40.16 -19.25
C ARG A 692 -7.99 38.87 -18.51
N VAL A 693 -7.70 37.80 -19.24
CA VAL A 693 -7.39 36.48 -18.69
C VAL A 693 -6.04 36.47 -17.98
N ALA A 694 -5.05 37.14 -18.57
CA ALA A 694 -3.70 37.21 -17.99
C ALA A 694 -3.67 37.86 -16.61
N GLU A 695 -4.47 38.93 -16.40
CA GLU A 695 -4.58 39.57 -15.08
C GLU A 695 -5.06 38.56 -14.02
N ARG A 696 -6.09 37.74 -14.32
CA ARG A 696 -6.60 36.71 -13.44
C ARG A 696 -5.51 35.64 -13.11
N VAL A 697 -4.77 35.21 -14.12
CA VAL A 697 -3.69 34.25 -13.93
C VAL A 697 -2.55 34.80 -13.09
N PHE A 698 -2.22 36.09 -13.26
CA PHE A 698 -1.18 36.76 -12.47
C PHE A 698 -1.58 37.03 -11.01
N GLU A 699 -2.89 37.14 -10.72
CA GLU A 699 -3.41 37.20 -9.36
C GLU A 699 -3.28 35.83 -8.67
N LEU A 700 -3.59 34.73 -9.38
CA LEU A 700 -3.59 33.36 -8.86
C LEU A 700 -2.16 32.80 -8.71
N GLU A 701 -1.31 33.04 -9.72
CA GLU A 701 0.07 32.53 -9.74
C GLU A 701 1.08 33.63 -10.13
N PRO A 702 1.36 34.56 -9.23
CA PRO A 702 2.19 35.75 -9.52
C PRO A 702 3.65 35.43 -9.83
N GLU A 703 4.14 34.24 -9.46
CA GLU A 703 5.54 33.82 -9.66
C GLU A 703 5.72 32.87 -10.87
N ASN A 704 4.65 32.44 -11.50
CA ASN A 704 4.75 31.55 -12.66
C ASN A 704 5.15 32.31 -13.92
N THR A 705 6.44 32.27 -14.23
CA THR A 705 7.02 32.93 -15.40
C THR A 705 6.38 32.52 -16.73
N GLY A 706 5.82 31.29 -16.80
CA GLY A 706 5.22 30.72 -18.01
C GLY A 706 4.10 31.58 -18.58
N TYR A 707 3.23 32.08 -17.74
CA TYR A 707 2.09 32.89 -18.17
C TYR A 707 2.49 34.30 -18.65
N TYR A 708 3.48 34.92 -18.00
CA TYR A 708 4.07 36.19 -18.47
C TYR A 708 4.69 36.01 -19.86
N VAL A 709 5.45 34.95 -20.06
CA VAL A 709 6.05 34.63 -21.35
C VAL A 709 4.98 34.38 -22.42
N LEU A 710 3.89 33.69 -22.05
CA LEU A 710 2.78 33.43 -22.98
C LEU A 710 2.09 34.73 -23.40
N LEU A 711 1.81 35.66 -22.48
CA LEU A 711 1.25 36.96 -22.82
C LEU A 711 2.22 37.80 -23.68
N ALA A 712 3.54 37.82 -23.32
CA ALA A 712 4.54 38.48 -24.14
C ALA A 712 4.63 37.92 -25.56
N ASN A 713 4.41 36.61 -25.72
CA ASN A 713 4.35 35.98 -27.06
C ASN A 713 3.12 36.37 -27.84
N ILE A 714 1.94 36.53 -27.20
CA ILE A 714 0.70 37.01 -27.82
C ILE A 714 0.89 38.44 -28.33
N TYR A 715 1.48 39.31 -27.50
CA TYR A 715 1.80 40.67 -27.94
C TYR A 715 2.82 40.71 -29.06
N ALA A 716 3.87 39.85 -29.01
CA ALA A 716 4.85 39.79 -30.07
C ALA A 716 4.27 39.29 -31.41
N GLU A 717 3.36 38.30 -31.38
CA GLU A 717 2.61 37.84 -32.56
C GLU A 717 1.65 38.89 -33.12
N ALA A 718 1.20 39.82 -32.25
CA ALA A 718 0.38 41.00 -32.63
C ALA A 718 1.21 42.25 -32.93
N GLU A 719 2.56 42.12 -32.98
CA GLU A 719 3.53 43.21 -33.23
C GLU A 719 3.48 44.36 -32.22
N LYS A 720 2.87 44.14 -31.02
CA LYS A 720 2.76 45.13 -29.93
C LYS A 720 4.06 45.12 -29.07
N TRP A 721 5.17 45.59 -29.63
CA TRP A 721 6.50 45.52 -29.03
C TRP A 721 6.69 46.28 -27.72
N GLU A 722 5.98 47.41 -27.54
CA GLU A 722 5.98 48.16 -26.28
C GLU A 722 5.37 47.35 -25.13
N GLU A 723 4.28 46.61 -25.38
CA GLU A 723 3.64 45.75 -24.39
C GLU A 723 4.54 44.53 -24.06
N VAL A 724 5.23 44.00 -25.08
CA VAL A 724 6.26 42.95 -24.86
C VAL A 724 7.33 43.45 -23.89
N LYS A 725 7.82 44.67 -24.07
CA LYS A 725 8.82 45.30 -23.20
C LYS A 725 8.29 45.43 -21.78
N ARG A 726 7.08 45.98 -21.61
CA ARG A 726 6.44 46.12 -20.28
C ARG A 726 6.32 44.79 -19.52
N VAL A 727 5.87 43.75 -20.19
CA VAL A 727 5.75 42.42 -19.57
C VAL A 727 7.14 41.86 -19.18
N ARG A 728 8.16 42.02 -20.03
CA ARG A 728 9.53 41.61 -19.74
C ARG A 728 10.16 42.37 -18.57
N GLU A 729 9.90 43.70 -18.47
CA GLU A 729 10.33 44.49 -17.32
C GLU A 729 9.62 44.05 -16.03
N ARG A 730 8.33 43.68 -16.10
CA ARG A 730 7.59 43.11 -14.96
C ARG A 730 8.22 41.78 -14.47
N ILE A 731 8.65 40.90 -15.39
CA ILE A 731 9.40 39.67 -15.08
C ILE A 731 10.71 40.04 -14.37
N GLY A 732 11.48 41.00 -14.89
CA GLY A 732 12.75 41.46 -14.33
C GLY A 732 12.61 42.06 -12.93
N ARG A 733 11.61 42.95 -12.70
CA ARG A 733 11.34 43.56 -11.38
C ARG A 733 11.00 42.53 -10.31
N LYS A 734 10.35 41.39 -10.70
CA LYS A 734 10.01 40.30 -9.81
C LYS A 734 11.18 39.31 -9.61
N GLY A 735 12.35 39.53 -10.22
CA GLY A 735 13.47 38.59 -10.14
C GLY A 735 13.23 37.23 -10.80
N LEU A 736 12.17 37.07 -11.59
CA LEU A 736 11.79 35.84 -12.25
C LEU A 736 12.75 35.55 -13.42
N ARG A 737 13.14 34.28 -13.57
CA ARG A 737 14.01 33.84 -14.67
C ARG A 737 13.27 32.92 -15.62
N LYS A 738 13.38 33.19 -16.93
CA LYS A 738 12.85 32.31 -17.97
C LYS A 738 13.75 31.08 -18.11
N ASN A 739 13.16 29.88 -18.06
CA ASN A 739 13.87 28.65 -18.37
C ASN A 739 14.22 28.62 -19.86
N PRO A 740 15.49 28.33 -20.24
CA PRO A 740 15.88 28.21 -21.64
C PRO A 740 15.17 27.01 -22.29
N GLY A 741 14.82 27.16 -23.57
CA GLY A 741 14.30 26.06 -24.37
C GLY A 741 15.44 25.07 -24.69
N CYS A 742 15.29 23.87 -24.21
CA CYS A 742 16.25 22.79 -24.47
C CYS A 742 15.55 21.55 -25.04
N SER A 743 16.30 20.80 -25.85
CA SER A 743 15.89 19.53 -26.42
C SER A 743 17.00 18.51 -26.19
N TRP A 744 16.63 17.25 -25.96
CA TRP A 744 17.58 16.18 -25.78
C TRP A 744 17.22 14.92 -26.58
N ILE A 745 18.24 14.17 -26.90
CA ILE A 745 18.14 12.89 -27.61
C ILE A 745 19.08 11.89 -26.93
N GLU A 746 18.57 10.68 -26.70
CA GLU A 746 19.36 9.56 -26.19
C GLU A 746 19.99 8.79 -27.36
N ILE A 747 21.31 8.64 -27.34
CA ILE A 747 22.06 7.84 -28.32
C ILE A 747 23.05 6.95 -27.59
N LYS A 748 22.94 5.63 -27.78
CA LYS A 748 23.77 4.62 -27.10
C LYS A 748 23.80 4.78 -25.57
N GLY A 749 22.63 5.04 -24.97
CA GLY A 749 22.49 5.23 -23.51
C GLY A 749 23.06 6.56 -22.96
N LYS A 750 23.53 7.48 -23.83
CA LYS A 750 24.00 8.81 -23.46
C LYS A 750 22.99 9.86 -23.91
N VAL A 751 22.58 10.70 -22.97
CA VAL A 751 21.71 11.86 -23.24
C VAL A 751 22.55 13.01 -23.78
N ASN A 752 22.18 13.52 -24.96
CA ASN A 752 22.80 14.68 -25.58
C ASN A 752 21.80 15.84 -25.54
N LEU A 753 22.19 16.91 -24.82
CA LEU A 753 21.37 18.10 -24.60
C LEU A 753 21.74 19.17 -25.61
N PHE A 754 20.74 19.84 -26.18
CA PHE A 754 20.88 20.98 -27.09
C PHE A 754 20.07 22.16 -26.53
N VAL A 755 20.70 23.31 -26.49
CA VAL A 755 20.06 24.60 -26.15
C VAL A 755 19.99 25.45 -27.43
N ALA A 756 18.98 26.30 -27.52
CA ALA A 756 18.84 27.15 -28.70
C ALA A 756 20.05 28.09 -28.83
N GLY A 757 20.68 28.07 -30.01
CA GLY A 757 21.86 28.90 -30.31
C GLY A 757 23.17 28.39 -29.74
N ASP A 758 23.20 27.22 -29.04
CA ASP A 758 24.43 26.66 -28.49
C ASP A 758 25.20 25.88 -29.56
N SER A 759 26.48 26.21 -29.74
CA SER A 759 27.43 25.57 -30.62
C SER A 759 28.49 24.73 -29.89
N SER A 760 28.31 24.50 -28.59
CA SER A 760 29.28 23.79 -27.73
C SER A 760 29.42 22.30 -28.02
N HIS A 761 28.42 21.71 -28.71
CA HIS A 761 28.43 20.28 -29.02
C HIS A 761 29.59 19.91 -29.97
N PRO A 762 30.36 18.83 -29.73
CA PRO A 762 31.54 18.45 -30.55
C PRO A 762 31.25 18.31 -32.04
N GLN A 763 30.02 17.98 -32.44
CA GLN A 763 29.61 17.83 -33.83
C GLN A 763 28.81 19.05 -34.37
N SER A 764 28.84 20.21 -33.69
CA SER A 764 28.08 21.40 -34.09
C SER A 764 28.26 21.78 -35.57
N LYS A 765 29.50 21.79 -36.09
CA LYS A 765 29.80 22.09 -37.47
C LYS A 765 29.12 21.11 -38.47
N LYS A 766 29.07 19.80 -38.16
CA LYS A 766 28.38 18.80 -38.96
C LYS A 766 26.89 18.98 -38.95
N ILE A 767 26.32 19.26 -37.76
CA ILE A 767 24.90 19.54 -37.55
C ILE A 767 24.47 20.75 -38.39
N GLU A 768 25.21 21.86 -38.31
CA GLU A 768 24.92 23.08 -39.08
C GLU A 768 25.00 22.81 -40.60
N SER A 769 26.01 22.09 -41.06
CA SER A 769 26.17 21.76 -42.47
C SER A 769 24.96 20.97 -42.97
N LEU A 770 24.52 19.95 -42.21
CA LEU A 770 23.32 19.18 -42.55
C LEU A 770 22.07 20.05 -42.57
N LEU A 771 21.86 20.90 -41.54
CA LEU A 771 20.71 21.80 -41.50
C LEU A 771 20.70 22.80 -42.65
N LYS A 772 21.86 23.35 -43.05
CA LYS A 772 21.99 24.22 -44.24
C LYS A 772 21.60 23.47 -45.50
N LYS A 773 22.02 22.20 -45.68
CA LYS A 773 21.66 21.35 -46.84
C LYS A 773 20.14 21.09 -46.87
N LEU A 774 19.56 20.62 -45.75
CA LEU A 774 18.13 20.35 -45.63
C LEU A 774 17.29 21.59 -45.94
N ARG A 775 17.68 22.75 -45.41
CA ARG A 775 16.97 24.02 -45.63
C ARG A 775 17.02 24.47 -47.10
N ARG A 776 18.15 24.28 -47.81
CA ARG A 776 18.21 24.57 -49.26
C ARG A 776 17.23 23.69 -50.01
N LYS A 777 17.16 22.40 -49.73
CA LYS A 777 16.19 21.49 -50.37
C LYS A 777 14.75 21.90 -50.05
N MET A 778 14.46 22.23 -48.80
CA MET A 778 13.13 22.63 -48.33
C MET A 778 12.68 23.95 -49.04
N LYS A 779 13.56 24.91 -49.18
CA LYS A 779 13.30 26.13 -49.98
C LYS A 779 13.05 25.82 -51.46
N GLY A 780 13.78 24.86 -52.07
CA GLY A 780 13.56 24.37 -53.42
C GLY A 780 12.18 23.72 -53.65
N GLU A 781 11.57 23.14 -52.61
CA GLU A 781 10.20 22.60 -52.60
C GLU A 781 9.12 23.67 -52.25
N GLY A 782 9.48 24.96 -52.22
CA GLY A 782 8.54 26.06 -52.01
C GLY A 782 8.25 26.38 -50.53
N TYR A 783 9.03 25.83 -49.61
CA TYR A 783 8.91 26.20 -48.20
C TYR A 783 9.79 27.40 -47.86
N PHE A 784 9.19 28.37 -47.24
CA PHE A 784 9.87 29.51 -46.62
C PHE A 784 9.67 29.52 -45.13
N PRO A 785 10.73 29.73 -44.31
CA PRO A 785 10.59 29.86 -42.88
C PRO A 785 9.56 30.96 -42.52
N LYS A 786 8.56 30.59 -41.74
CA LYS A 786 7.58 31.57 -41.26
C LYS A 786 8.19 32.41 -40.13
N THR A 787 8.75 33.59 -40.48
CA THR A 787 9.42 34.53 -39.56
C THR A 787 8.57 34.97 -38.38
N LYS A 788 7.24 34.81 -38.49
CA LYS A 788 6.28 35.07 -37.37
C LYS A 788 6.54 34.22 -36.13
N TYR A 789 7.23 33.07 -36.25
CA TYR A 789 7.59 32.24 -35.10
C TYR A 789 8.87 32.69 -34.41
N ALA A 790 9.64 33.61 -34.99
CA ALA A 790 10.75 34.26 -34.33
C ALA A 790 10.25 35.50 -33.59
N LEU A 791 9.88 35.34 -32.32
CA LEU A 791 9.27 36.38 -31.48
C LEU A 791 10.34 37.40 -31.00
N ILE A 792 11.06 37.99 -31.94
CA ILE A 792 12.06 39.03 -31.75
C ILE A 792 11.77 40.22 -32.64
N ASN A 793 12.05 41.42 -32.15
CA ASN A 793 11.97 42.64 -32.95
C ASN A 793 13.27 42.79 -33.74
N ALA A 794 13.31 42.22 -34.92
CA ALA A 794 14.47 42.15 -35.80
C ALA A 794 14.03 42.05 -37.26
N ASP A 795 14.98 42.22 -38.21
CA ASP A 795 14.71 42.01 -39.63
C ASP A 795 14.46 40.50 -39.97
N ASP A 796 13.90 40.25 -41.14
CA ASP A 796 13.55 38.88 -41.54
C ASP A 796 14.79 37.94 -41.66
N ILE A 797 15.93 38.46 -41.96
CA ILE A 797 17.18 37.69 -42.06
C ILE A 797 17.62 37.24 -40.67
N GLN A 798 17.59 38.13 -39.69
CA GLN A 798 17.89 37.85 -38.26
C GLN A 798 16.87 36.88 -37.67
N LYS A 799 15.57 37.08 -37.97
CA LYS A 799 14.48 36.15 -37.58
C LYS A 799 14.71 34.75 -38.14
N GLU A 800 15.08 34.65 -39.43
CA GLU A 800 15.38 33.37 -40.05
C GLU A 800 16.61 32.70 -39.43
N MET A 801 17.63 33.45 -39.08
CA MET A 801 18.82 32.93 -38.38
C MET A 801 18.46 32.41 -36.99
N ALA A 802 17.67 33.14 -36.24
CA ALA A 802 17.21 32.72 -34.91
C ALA A 802 16.43 31.37 -34.96
N LEU A 803 15.53 31.24 -35.92
CA LEU A 803 14.77 29.99 -36.15
C LEU A 803 15.66 28.78 -36.52
N CYS A 804 16.81 29.03 -37.15
CA CYS A 804 17.74 27.95 -37.52
C CYS A 804 18.42 27.30 -36.32
N GLY A 805 18.65 28.07 -35.25
CA GLY A 805 19.32 27.65 -34.05
C GLY A 805 18.40 26.99 -33.00
N HIS A 806 17.15 26.69 -33.32
CA HIS A 806 16.23 26.05 -32.36
C HIS A 806 16.73 24.67 -31.95
N SER A 807 16.69 24.38 -30.65
CA SER A 807 17.22 23.16 -30.04
C SER A 807 16.66 21.88 -30.64
N GLU A 808 15.37 21.87 -31.07
CA GLU A 808 14.74 20.73 -31.72
C GLU A 808 15.42 20.37 -33.04
N LYS A 809 15.72 21.38 -33.85
CA LYS A 809 16.38 21.17 -35.16
C LYS A 809 17.78 20.61 -34.96
N LEU A 810 18.52 21.11 -33.97
CA LEU A 810 19.86 20.62 -33.63
C LEU A 810 19.80 19.16 -33.21
N ALA A 811 18.87 18.82 -32.31
CA ALA A 811 18.68 17.45 -31.78
C ALA A 811 18.27 16.48 -32.91
N MET A 812 17.30 16.85 -33.78
CA MET A 812 16.87 16.02 -34.91
C MET A 812 18.01 15.80 -35.91
N ALA A 813 18.75 16.86 -36.27
CA ALA A 813 19.89 16.76 -37.19
C ALA A 813 21.02 15.88 -36.60
N PHE A 814 21.28 15.98 -35.28
CA PHE A 814 22.23 15.09 -34.62
C PHE A 814 21.77 13.64 -34.65
N GLY A 815 20.46 13.40 -34.46
CA GLY A 815 19.87 12.07 -34.61
C GLY A 815 20.05 11.48 -36.02
N LEU A 816 19.86 12.31 -37.06
CA LEU A 816 20.09 11.91 -38.45
C LEU A 816 21.56 11.51 -38.70
N LEU A 817 22.52 12.21 -38.08
CA LEU A 817 23.94 11.95 -38.22
C LEU A 817 24.45 10.73 -37.47
N SER A 818 23.79 10.43 -36.31
CA SER A 818 24.37 9.50 -35.33
C SER A 818 23.66 8.15 -35.25
N LEU A 819 22.40 8.06 -35.70
CA LEU A 819 21.62 6.85 -35.68
C LEU A 819 21.56 6.17 -37.06
N PRO A 820 21.54 4.83 -37.11
CA PRO A 820 21.33 4.10 -38.37
C PRO A 820 20.02 4.52 -39.05
N PRO A 821 19.94 4.44 -40.39
CA PRO A 821 18.76 4.86 -41.17
C PRO A 821 17.46 4.17 -40.78
N SER A 822 17.52 2.92 -40.30
CA SER A 822 16.34 2.14 -39.87
C SER A 822 15.80 2.51 -38.47
N LYS A 823 16.52 3.34 -37.67
CA LYS A 823 16.11 3.68 -36.34
C LYS A 823 15.29 4.97 -36.29
N THR A 824 14.17 4.96 -35.55
CA THR A 824 13.36 6.14 -35.23
C THR A 824 14.18 7.16 -34.43
N ILE A 825 14.09 8.44 -34.80
CA ILE A 825 14.70 9.55 -34.08
C ILE A 825 13.72 10.03 -33.02
N ARG A 826 14.11 9.93 -31.72
CA ARG A 826 13.29 10.39 -30.58
C ARG A 826 13.93 11.59 -29.92
N VAL A 827 13.21 12.72 -29.95
CA VAL A 827 13.64 13.98 -29.35
C VAL A 827 12.65 14.38 -28.28
N THR A 828 13.14 14.82 -27.13
CA THR A 828 12.29 15.39 -26.07
C THR A 828 12.63 16.87 -25.90
N LYS A 829 11.60 17.68 -25.65
CA LYS A 829 11.72 19.12 -25.44
C LYS A 829 10.98 19.54 -24.18
N ASN A 830 11.57 20.48 -23.42
CA ASN A 830 10.97 21.03 -22.21
C ASN A 830 9.88 22.10 -22.47
N LEU A 831 9.73 22.58 -23.68
CA LEU A 831 8.75 23.56 -24.09
C LEU A 831 7.91 23.02 -25.26
N ARG A 832 6.79 23.68 -25.56
CA ARG A 832 5.98 23.36 -26.75
C ARG A 832 6.78 23.61 -28.04
N ILE A 833 6.64 22.71 -29.01
CA ILE A 833 7.29 22.87 -30.31
C ILE A 833 6.70 24.07 -31.07
N CYS A 834 7.51 24.87 -31.74
CA CYS A 834 7.03 25.93 -32.61
C CYS A 834 6.63 25.43 -33.99
N GLY A 835 5.78 26.17 -34.72
CA GLY A 835 5.29 25.74 -36.03
C GLY A 835 6.38 25.56 -37.07
N ASP A 836 7.45 26.31 -37.00
CA ASP A 836 8.60 26.17 -37.90
C ASP A 836 9.39 24.89 -37.64
N CYS A 837 9.65 24.55 -36.39
CA CYS A 837 10.29 23.28 -36.03
C CYS A 837 9.41 22.08 -36.38
N HIS A 838 8.09 22.20 -36.19
CA HIS A 838 7.12 21.16 -36.57
C HIS A 838 7.12 20.92 -38.07
N GLN A 839 7.15 21.97 -38.87
CA GLN A 839 7.22 21.85 -40.35
C GLN A 839 8.55 21.28 -40.80
N MET A 840 9.66 21.67 -40.15
CA MET A 840 10.99 21.08 -40.44
C MET A 840 11.04 19.59 -40.12
N ALA A 841 10.40 19.15 -39.04
CA ALA A 841 10.31 17.73 -38.69
C ALA A 841 9.50 16.94 -39.73
N LYS A 842 8.39 17.48 -40.25
CA LYS A 842 7.63 16.90 -41.37
C LYS A 842 8.51 16.74 -42.57
N PHE A 843 9.24 17.80 -42.98
CA PHE A 843 10.15 17.76 -44.09
C PHE A 843 11.27 16.74 -43.94
N MET A 844 11.91 16.73 -42.74
CA MET A 844 12.99 15.76 -42.46
C MET A 844 12.46 14.33 -42.54
N SER A 845 11.26 14.05 -42.04
CA SER A 845 10.68 12.70 -42.10
C SER A 845 10.40 12.27 -43.56
N LYS A 846 9.87 13.17 -44.41
CA LYS A 846 9.63 12.94 -45.84
C LYS A 846 10.91 12.69 -46.58
N GLU A 847 11.90 13.59 -46.44
CA GLU A 847 13.17 13.58 -47.19
C GLU A 847 14.04 12.36 -46.82
N THR A 848 14.00 11.90 -45.58
CA THR A 848 14.87 10.79 -45.13
C THR A 848 14.17 9.45 -45.05
N GLY A 849 12.82 9.40 -45.24
CA GLY A 849 12.00 8.22 -45.03
C GLY A 849 12.00 7.72 -43.57
N ARG A 850 12.48 8.54 -42.62
CA ARG A 850 12.62 8.14 -41.22
C ARG A 850 11.46 8.66 -40.38
N GLU A 851 11.03 7.82 -39.48
CA GLU A 851 10.13 8.24 -38.44
C GLU A 851 10.87 9.14 -37.41
N ILE A 852 10.27 10.28 -37.12
CA ILE A 852 10.74 11.19 -36.04
C ILE A 852 9.62 11.29 -35.01
N VAL A 853 9.92 10.99 -33.77
CA VAL A 853 9.01 11.14 -32.62
C VAL A 853 9.53 12.28 -31.76
N LEU A 854 8.76 13.34 -31.65
CA LEU A 854 9.08 14.48 -30.81
C LEU A 854 8.08 14.57 -29.66
N ARG A 855 8.59 14.50 -28.44
CA ARG A 855 7.82 14.76 -27.21
C ARG A 855 8.06 16.20 -26.79
N ASP A 856 7.02 17.00 -26.74
CA ASP A 856 7.08 18.34 -26.15
C ASP A 856 6.46 18.36 -24.73
N SER A 857 6.29 19.52 -24.13
CA SER A 857 5.72 19.65 -22.78
C SER A 857 4.31 19.07 -22.66
N ASN A 858 3.55 18.98 -23.75
CA ASN A 858 2.13 18.67 -23.73
C ASN A 858 1.80 17.34 -24.36
N ARG A 859 2.49 16.94 -25.44
CA ARG A 859 2.12 15.78 -26.22
C ARG A 859 3.27 15.19 -27.04
N PHE A 860 3.01 14.09 -27.73
CA PHE A 860 3.86 13.53 -28.75
C PHE A 860 3.43 13.96 -30.16
N HIS A 861 4.43 14.15 -31.03
CA HIS A 861 4.29 14.35 -32.45
C HIS A 861 5.02 13.24 -33.20
N HIS A 862 4.28 12.36 -33.86
CA HIS A 862 4.84 11.32 -34.71
C HIS A 862 4.89 11.82 -36.16
N PHE A 863 6.08 12.06 -36.66
CA PHE A 863 6.30 12.47 -38.03
C PHE A 863 6.72 11.27 -38.86
N LYS A 864 5.95 10.97 -39.91
CA LYS A 864 6.23 9.89 -40.87
C LYS A 864 5.77 10.33 -42.23
N ASP A 865 6.63 10.13 -43.24
CA ASP A 865 6.36 10.43 -44.66
C ASP A 865 5.80 11.86 -44.90
N GLY A 866 6.27 12.82 -44.12
CA GLY A 866 5.83 14.23 -44.17
C GLY A 866 4.53 14.55 -43.40
N TYR A 867 3.88 13.59 -42.81
CA TYR A 867 2.67 13.78 -42.02
C TYR A 867 2.98 13.76 -40.49
N CYS A 868 2.08 14.34 -39.71
CA CYS A 868 2.18 14.27 -38.25
C CYS A 868 0.87 13.74 -37.65
N SER A 869 0.98 12.91 -36.61
CA SER A 869 -0.18 12.39 -35.85
C SER A 869 -1.14 13.47 -35.32
N CYS A 870 -0.64 14.67 -35.08
CA CYS A 870 -1.46 15.80 -34.61
C CYS A 870 -2.41 16.39 -35.67
N ARG A 871 -2.27 16.02 -36.98
CA ARG A 871 -3.08 16.53 -38.08
C ARG A 871 -3.16 18.06 -38.16
N GLY A 872 -2.20 18.78 -37.59
CA GLY A 872 -2.16 20.24 -37.51
C GLY A 872 -2.92 20.83 -36.33
N PHE A 873 -3.54 20.01 -35.50
CA PHE A 873 -4.26 20.43 -34.30
C PHE A 873 -3.35 20.26 -33.08
N TRP A 874 -2.66 21.32 -32.66
CA TRP A 874 -1.67 21.24 -31.58
C TRP A 874 -1.38 22.58 -30.90
#